data_5b7f4257ac85727753849a18e6125319
#
_entry.id   5b7f4257ac85727753849a18e6125319
#
_cell.length_a   1.000
_cell.length_b   1.000
_cell.length_c   1.000
_cell.angle_alpha   90.00
_cell.angle_beta   90.00
_cell.angle_gamma   90.00
#
_symmetry.space_group_name_H-M   'P 1'
#
loop_
_entity.id
_entity.type
_entity.pdbx_description
1 polymer ?
#
loop_
_entity_poly.entity_id
_entity_poly.type
_entity_poly.pdbx_seq_one_letter_code
_entity_poly.pdbx_strand_id
1 'polypeptide(L)'
;MKKQYALSIAILATAAATLSAQTQQDSIKTNTISEVIMVSSRSPKQISDIPGTVWVISDQELQTQIRGGAGLKEVLGNMIPGFDFGNQGRTNYAQNMRGRNVLVMINGISLNSTRATSRQFDAIDPFNIARIEVLSGASSIYGGDSTGGIINIITKKPISNKLAFETSVGLKSGFHKDDLDKRIAQSIEGGNDKVKFRLGAAFTQNEGAFDAKGDQIITDVKQADFQYNRSIDLLGGISAKLSPDQDLNVDLQYYNSKVRNKKWLSFGQNFVGFTTKNPDLINVLDGADSDIVPRTERFMANIQYNIRNVLGGQNFLVQAFGRREEVDFGASFAEVPKPPAGITLPVFLSSARGNTNVYGAKLVLNKKWKSFNFTYGIDGDFESFNGDQAIFNPQKSAESGGLVNQTDTFVGRYPDTKTSTLSGFVQADWNITNQLTLSGGVRQQLINVKLDDFVGFKEQVYMNFGYGNSADVVKGGKNNYDVTLLNASLLYKITPSWQTWLNFSQGFAVPDAAKSYGFGKYKLDNNRWNLLNSINIAEQPLSGIKTNQMEVGFRHNNNSEGLYAQGSLFYALSNKTLKIDNAAFTISLLDQKLRNYGFEGAVGYKFAQGLELGGNVLLMESETETVDKGWQNQSVYTTNPSKFMVFTGWNAKKFSLRLQMQNSMNYTDLADMKITGYTLFDFIGDVKLNKGTINFGIQNIFNKQYTSIWGQRSVFFYGAPQKAFAYQGRGTTFSVGYTINY
;
A
#
# COMPACT_ATOMS: atom_id res chain seq x y z
N MET A 1 -14.40 -30.76 -12.96
CA MET A 1 -13.91 -29.89 -11.88
C MET A 1 -14.84 -29.69 -10.66
N LYS A 2 -16.03 -30.30 -10.60
CA LYS A 2 -16.96 -30.15 -9.45
C LYS A 2 -16.79 -31.18 -8.31
N LYS A 3 -15.90 -32.15 -8.41
CA LYS A 3 -15.76 -33.24 -7.42
C LYS A 3 -14.54 -33.14 -6.48
N GLN A 4 -13.62 -32.21 -6.69
CA GLN A 4 -12.42 -32.07 -5.82
C GLN A 4 -12.61 -31.15 -4.63
N TYR A 5 -13.64 -30.27 -4.65
CA TYR A 5 -13.88 -29.33 -3.56
C TYR A 5 -14.70 -29.88 -2.39
N ALA A 6 -15.44 -30.98 -2.59
CA ALA A 6 -16.24 -31.60 -1.55
C ALA A 6 -15.41 -32.40 -0.52
N LEU A 7 -14.20 -32.83 -0.87
CA LEU A 7 -13.37 -33.66 0.01
C LEU A 7 -12.57 -32.83 1.03
N SER A 8 -12.26 -31.56 0.72
CA SER A 8 -11.51 -30.69 1.63
C SER A 8 -12.31 -30.15 2.80
N ILE A 9 -13.64 -30.10 2.68
CA ILE A 9 -14.54 -29.63 3.75
C ILE A 9 -14.87 -30.75 4.75
N ALA A 10 -14.83 -32.01 4.33
CA ALA A 10 -15.18 -33.15 5.16
C ALA A 10 -14.08 -33.55 6.18
N ILE A 11 -12.83 -33.22 5.95
CA ILE A 11 -11.71 -33.57 6.85
C ILE A 11 -11.63 -32.65 8.07
N LEU A 12 -12.17 -31.43 8.00
CA LEU A 12 -12.20 -30.48 9.12
C LEU A 12 -13.32 -30.78 10.16
N ALA A 13 -14.31 -31.59 9.81
CA ALA A 13 -15.45 -31.87 10.69
C ALA A 13 -15.24 -33.07 11.65
N THR A 14 -14.22 -33.91 11.44
CA THR A 14 -14.01 -35.14 12.22
C THR A 14 -13.00 -35.04 13.36
N ALA A 15 -12.27 -33.91 13.49
CA ALA A 15 -11.28 -33.69 14.56
C ALA A 15 -11.87 -33.09 15.86
N ALA A 16 -13.17 -32.81 15.92
CA ALA A 16 -13.82 -32.10 17.03
C ALA A 16 -14.40 -32.98 18.16
N ALA A 17 -14.23 -34.29 18.11
CA ALA A 17 -14.79 -35.17 19.11
C ALA A 17 -13.69 -35.94 19.86
N THR A 18 -13.20 -35.39 20.94
CA THR A 18 -12.69 -35.94 22.19
C THR A 18 -11.60 -35.08 22.81
N LEU A 19 -11.95 -34.14 23.67
CA LEU A 19 -11.04 -33.62 24.72
C LEU A 19 -11.88 -32.87 25.77
N SER A 20 -12.29 -33.60 26.82
CA SER A 20 -12.81 -33.00 28.06
C SER A 20 -11.63 -32.74 28.99
N ALA A 21 -11.32 -31.51 29.26
CA ALA A 21 -10.40 -31.12 30.32
C ALA A 21 -10.97 -29.98 31.16
N GLN A 22 -10.93 -30.17 32.46
CA GLN A 22 -11.50 -29.32 33.50
C GLN A 22 -10.90 -27.91 33.52
N THR A 23 -11.78 -26.94 33.66
CA THR A 23 -11.52 -25.52 33.75
C THR A 23 -11.31 -25.06 35.18
N GLN A 24 -10.25 -24.32 35.44
CA GLN A 24 -10.18 -23.37 36.54
C GLN A 24 -10.03 -21.95 35.92
N GLN A 25 -11.04 -21.17 36.19
CA GLN A 25 -11.30 -19.87 35.59
C GLN A 25 -10.59 -18.78 36.38
N ASP A 26 -9.48 -18.25 35.85
CA ASP A 26 -8.99 -16.94 36.24
C ASP A 26 -9.19 -15.98 35.05
N SER A 27 -10.21 -15.15 35.20
CA SER A 27 -10.60 -14.17 34.19
C SER A 27 -9.51 -13.08 34.03
N ILE A 28 -8.69 -13.20 33.01
CA ILE A 28 -7.94 -12.05 32.50
C ILE A 28 -9.02 -11.12 31.89
N LYS A 29 -9.32 -10.03 32.59
CA LYS A 29 -10.04 -8.90 32.01
C LYS A 29 -9.22 -8.35 30.84
N THR A 30 -9.41 -8.87 29.65
CA THR A 30 -9.13 -8.12 28.44
C THR A 30 -10.11 -6.96 28.46
N ASN A 31 -9.61 -5.78 28.79
CA ASN A 31 -10.32 -4.53 28.51
C ASN A 31 -10.46 -4.49 26.97
N THR A 32 -11.54 -5.02 26.46
CA THR A 32 -12.05 -4.71 25.14
C THR A 32 -12.47 -3.24 25.19
N ILE A 33 -11.51 -2.37 24.97
CA ILE A 33 -11.81 -0.99 24.55
C ILE A 33 -12.62 -1.23 23.27
N SER A 34 -13.88 -0.81 23.26
CA SER A 34 -14.69 -0.73 22.05
C SER A 34 -13.82 0.02 21.05
N GLU A 35 -13.37 -0.67 20.00
CA GLU A 35 -12.37 -0.14 19.07
C GLU A 35 -12.92 1.17 18.48
N VAL A 36 -12.25 2.25 18.82
CA VAL A 36 -12.57 3.60 18.35
C VAL A 36 -11.69 3.87 17.15
N ILE A 37 -12.30 4.01 15.98
CA ILE A 37 -11.61 4.26 14.72
C ILE A 37 -11.90 5.64 14.19
N MET A 38 -10.90 6.23 13.51
CA MET A 38 -10.97 7.56 12.93
C MET A 38 -11.15 7.56 11.41
N VAL A 39 -10.83 6.43 10.73
CA VAL A 39 -10.78 6.35 9.27
C VAL A 39 -12.11 6.66 8.57
N SER A 40 -13.23 6.44 9.24
CA SER A 40 -14.57 6.58 8.65
C SER A 40 -15.25 7.94 8.82
N SER A 41 -14.73 8.82 9.70
CA SER A 41 -15.47 10.03 10.04
C SER A 41 -14.63 11.21 10.52
N ARG A 42 -13.29 11.08 10.53
CA ARG A 42 -12.34 12.07 11.09
C ARG A 42 -12.58 12.42 12.58
N SER A 43 -13.51 11.76 13.19
CA SER A 43 -13.78 11.79 14.63
C SER A 43 -13.82 10.36 15.17
N PRO A 44 -13.44 10.15 16.43
CA PRO A 44 -13.50 8.82 17.02
C PRO A 44 -14.92 8.26 17.01
N LYS A 45 -15.12 7.11 16.36
CA LYS A 45 -16.38 6.36 16.33
C LYS A 45 -16.14 4.90 16.71
N GLN A 46 -17.13 4.28 17.33
CA GLN A 46 -17.13 2.82 17.51
C GLN A 46 -17.39 2.16 16.14
N ILE A 47 -16.81 0.98 15.91
CA ILE A 47 -17.06 0.20 14.69
C ILE A 47 -18.56 -0.03 14.49
N SER A 48 -19.30 -0.25 15.59
CA SER A 48 -20.76 -0.41 15.59
C SER A 48 -21.56 0.80 15.09
N ASP A 49 -20.95 1.97 14.98
CA ASP A 49 -21.60 3.19 14.54
C ASP A 49 -21.21 3.58 13.08
N ILE A 50 -20.51 2.68 12.38
CA ILE A 50 -20.01 2.93 11.04
C ILE A 50 -20.83 2.18 10.00
N PRO A 51 -21.56 2.89 9.13
CA PRO A 51 -22.32 2.30 8.03
C PRO A 51 -21.42 1.99 6.83
N GLY A 52 -20.59 0.94 6.93
CA GLY A 52 -19.66 0.56 5.87
C GLY A 52 -18.75 -0.58 6.28
N THR A 53 -18.07 -1.17 5.32
CA THR A 53 -17.12 -2.25 5.54
C THR A 53 -15.81 -1.70 6.10
N VAL A 54 -15.52 -2.06 7.34
CA VAL A 54 -14.31 -1.61 8.05
C VAL A 54 -13.54 -2.83 8.55
N TRP A 55 -12.21 -2.80 8.36
CA TRP A 55 -11.29 -3.78 8.90
C TRP A 55 -10.31 -3.10 9.85
N VAL A 56 -10.00 -3.76 10.95
CA VAL A 56 -8.97 -3.31 11.88
C VAL A 56 -8.00 -4.45 12.13
N ILE A 57 -6.73 -4.18 11.89
CA ILE A 57 -5.63 -5.09 12.26
C ILE A 57 -5.03 -4.50 13.53
N SER A 58 -5.21 -5.18 14.64
CA SER A 58 -4.66 -4.78 15.93
C SER A 58 -3.14 -4.95 15.99
N ASP A 59 -2.45 -4.29 16.95
CA ASP A 59 -1.02 -4.51 17.19
C ASP A 59 -0.71 -6.00 17.40
N GLN A 60 -1.49 -6.67 18.23
CA GLN A 60 -1.28 -8.10 18.50
C GLN A 60 -1.34 -8.94 17.23
N GLU A 61 -2.37 -8.77 16.40
CA GLU A 61 -2.52 -9.53 15.16
C GLU A 61 -1.40 -9.19 14.16
N LEU A 62 -1.10 -7.89 13.99
CA LEU A 62 -0.01 -7.43 13.12
C LEU A 62 1.34 -8.03 13.55
N GLN A 63 1.68 -7.93 14.85
CA GLN A 63 2.96 -8.46 15.35
C GLN A 63 3.03 -9.98 15.24
N THR A 64 1.93 -10.70 15.46
CA THR A 64 1.88 -12.16 15.27
C THR A 64 2.24 -12.56 13.85
N GLN A 65 1.65 -11.90 12.86
CA GLN A 65 1.93 -12.17 11.43
C GLN A 65 3.38 -11.78 11.05
N ILE A 66 3.84 -10.58 11.45
CA ILE A 66 5.18 -10.07 11.15
C ILE A 66 6.28 -10.94 11.79
N ARG A 67 6.12 -11.30 13.05
CA ARG A 67 7.07 -12.15 13.78
C ARG A 67 7.02 -13.60 13.26
N GLY A 68 5.90 -14.02 12.68
CA GLY A 68 5.74 -15.25 11.91
C GLY A 68 6.40 -15.23 10.53
N GLY A 69 7.03 -14.11 10.13
CA GLY A 69 7.81 -13.99 8.90
C GLY A 69 7.11 -13.25 7.76
N ALA A 70 5.83 -12.85 7.91
CA ALA A 70 5.11 -12.12 6.86
C ALA A 70 5.61 -10.67 6.71
N GLY A 71 5.60 -10.14 5.49
CA GLY A 71 5.80 -8.72 5.23
C GLY A 71 4.52 -7.89 5.41
N LEU A 72 4.65 -6.57 5.60
CA LEU A 72 3.47 -5.69 5.83
C LEU A 72 2.43 -5.80 4.71
N LYS A 73 2.85 -5.78 3.44
CA LYS A 73 1.93 -5.94 2.29
C LYS A 73 1.23 -7.30 2.29
N GLU A 74 1.94 -8.35 2.68
CA GLU A 74 1.42 -9.70 2.77
C GLU A 74 0.36 -9.81 3.88
N VAL A 75 0.63 -9.21 5.04
CA VAL A 75 -0.36 -9.11 6.13
C VAL A 75 -1.63 -8.40 5.65
N LEU A 76 -1.48 -7.25 4.99
CA LEU A 76 -2.62 -6.51 4.43
C LEU A 76 -3.38 -7.34 3.39
N GLY A 77 -2.66 -8.00 2.46
CA GLY A 77 -3.25 -8.85 1.44
C GLY A 77 -4.01 -10.06 2.00
N ASN A 78 -3.55 -10.63 3.10
CA ASN A 78 -4.18 -11.78 3.75
C ASN A 78 -5.37 -11.37 4.62
N MET A 79 -5.24 -10.28 5.37
CA MET A 79 -6.23 -9.92 6.39
C MET A 79 -7.35 -9.01 5.87
N ILE A 80 -7.10 -8.27 4.78
CA ILE A 80 -8.07 -7.38 4.16
C ILE A 80 -8.53 -8.01 2.84
N PRO A 81 -9.75 -8.55 2.77
CA PRO A 81 -10.19 -9.28 1.57
C PRO A 81 -10.11 -8.43 0.30
N GLY A 82 -10.60 -7.20 0.35
CA GLY A 82 -10.61 -6.28 -0.79
C GLY A 82 -9.25 -5.80 -1.29
N PHE A 83 -8.16 -6.00 -0.53
CA PHE A 83 -6.83 -5.49 -0.85
C PHE A 83 -6.01 -6.51 -1.66
N ASP A 84 -5.39 -6.06 -2.77
CA ASP A 84 -4.54 -6.90 -3.62
C ASP A 84 -3.23 -7.30 -2.92
N PHE A 85 -2.70 -8.47 -3.23
CA PHE A 85 -1.35 -8.85 -2.80
C PHE A 85 -0.27 -7.94 -3.40
N GLY A 86 -0.52 -7.38 -4.59
CA GLY A 86 0.37 -6.46 -5.27
C GLY A 86 1.72 -7.07 -5.66
N ASN A 87 2.71 -6.19 -5.89
CA ASN A 87 4.08 -6.60 -6.06
C ASN A 87 4.77 -6.80 -4.69
N GLN A 88 5.84 -7.59 -4.67
CA GLN A 88 6.64 -7.83 -3.48
C GLN A 88 7.73 -6.75 -3.27
N GLY A 89 7.78 -5.75 -4.15
CA GLY A 89 8.75 -4.66 -4.13
C GLY A 89 8.29 -3.44 -3.34
N ARG A 90 9.09 -2.38 -3.42
CA ARG A 90 8.88 -1.11 -2.70
C ARG A 90 7.72 -0.30 -3.23
N THR A 91 7.50 -0.33 -4.55
CA THR A 91 6.44 0.48 -5.16
C THR A 91 5.06 -0.11 -4.90
N ASN A 92 4.05 0.73 -5.03
CA ASN A 92 2.66 0.30 -4.98
C ASN A 92 2.06 0.05 -6.37
N TYR A 93 2.92 -0.17 -7.36
CA TYR A 93 2.45 -0.44 -8.72
C TYR A 93 1.53 -1.67 -8.75
N ALA A 94 0.41 -1.54 -9.44
CA ALA A 94 -0.67 -2.52 -9.53
C ALA A 94 -1.38 -2.85 -8.20
N GLN A 95 -1.01 -2.19 -7.10
CA GLN A 95 -1.69 -2.36 -5.81
C GLN A 95 -3.01 -1.62 -5.82
N ASN A 96 -4.07 -2.30 -5.44
CA ASN A 96 -5.42 -1.74 -5.46
C ASN A 96 -6.29 -2.33 -4.35
N MET A 97 -7.46 -1.75 -4.13
CA MET A 97 -8.50 -2.27 -3.27
C MET A 97 -9.80 -2.31 -4.06
N ARG A 98 -10.44 -3.49 -4.12
CA ARG A 98 -11.64 -3.72 -4.95
C ARG A 98 -11.44 -3.27 -6.41
N GLY A 99 -10.22 -3.45 -6.97
CA GLY A 99 -9.86 -3.07 -8.34
C GLY A 99 -9.65 -1.57 -8.56
N ARG A 100 -9.50 -0.74 -7.51
CA ARG A 100 -9.38 0.72 -7.58
C ARG A 100 -8.28 1.26 -6.67
N ASN A 101 -7.87 2.52 -6.89
CA ASN A 101 -6.84 3.18 -6.11
C ASN A 101 -7.22 3.27 -4.63
N VAL A 102 -6.23 3.08 -3.78
CA VAL A 102 -6.35 3.17 -2.33
C VAL A 102 -5.59 4.38 -1.80
N LEU A 103 -6.23 5.12 -0.89
CA LEU A 103 -5.57 6.17 -0.12
C LEU A 103 -4.88 5.53 1.09
N VAL A 104 -3.56 5.66 1.17
CA VAL A 104 -2.77 5.18 2.31
C VAL A 104 -2.33 6.37 3.16
N MET A 105 -2.50 6.27 4.46
CA MET A 105 -2.17 7.34 5.41
C MET A 105 -1.37 6.79 6.60
N ILE A 106 -0.57 7.66 7.21
CA ILE A 106 -0.02 7.48 8.57
C ILE A 106 -0.60 8.59 9.44
N ASN A 107 -1.29 8.23 10.53
CA ASN A 107 -1.94 9.17 11.46
C ASN A 107 -2.84 10.21 10.74
N GLY A 108 -3.53 9.79 9.67
CA GLY A 108 -4.37 10.65 8.85
C GLY A 108 -3.63 11.55 7.85
N ILE A 109 -2.32 11.43 7.70
CA ILE A 109 -1.51 12.16 6.72
C ILE A 109 -1.33 11.26 5.49
N SER A 110 -1.75 11.75 4.31
CA SER A 110 -1.65 11.01 3.07
C SER A 110 -0.19 10.69 2.71
N LEU A 111 0.06 9.45 2.33
CA LEU A 111 1.31 9.00 1.70
C LEU A 111 1.20 8.99 0.17
N ASN A 112 0.00 9.13 -0.38
CA ASN A 112 -0.18 9.25 -1.82
C ASN A 112 0.43 10.56 -2.33
N SER A 113 0.80 10.57 -3.57
CA SER A 113 1.28 11.75 -4.31
C SER A 113 0.63 11.80 -5.68
N THR A 114 0.58 12.97 -6.28
CA THR A 114 0.05 13.16 -7.65
C THR A 114 0.82 12.35 -8.69
N ARG A 115 2.02 11.91 -8.36
CA ARG A 115 2.83 11.01 -9.19
C ARG A 115 2.48 9.53 -9.08
N ALA A 116 1.52 9.09 -8.33
CA ALA A 116 1.06 7.69 -8.21
C ALA A 116 2.16 6.60 -8.05
N THR A 117 3.43 6.98 -7.90
CA THR A 117 4.58 6.06 -7.76
C THR A 117 5.14 6.05 -6.35
N SER A 118 4.40 6.56 -5.40
CA SER A 118 4.77 6.56 -4.00
C SER A 118 4.97 5.14 -3.46
N ARG A 119 5.77 5.03 -2.42
CA ARG A 119 6.12 3.78 -1.76
C ARG A 119 5.44 3.71 -0.40
N GLN A 120 4.10 3.72 -0.40
CA GLN A 120 3.27 3.89 0.79
C GLN A 120 3.49 2.80 1.84
N PHE A 121 3.88 1.59 1.45
CA PHE A 121 4.13 0.47 2.37
C PHE A 121 5.63 0.20 2.63
N ASP A 122 6.54 0.86 1.88
CA ASP A 122 7.95 0.99 2.24
C ASP A 122 8.14 2.33 2.98
N ALA A 123 7.51 2.47 4.13
CA ALA A 123 7.28 3.74 4.78
C ALA A 123 7.44 3.73 6.30
N ILE A 124 7.28 2.58 6.93
CA ILE A 124 7.30 2.42 8.38
C ILE A 124 7.60 0.95 8.73
N ASP A 125 8.39 0.73 9.77
CA ASP A 125 8.56 -0.60 10.32
C ASP A 125 7.33 -0.99 11.17
N PRO A 126 6.78 -2.22 11.01
CA PRO A 126 5.63 -2.68 11.78
C PRO A 126 5.77 -2.59 13.31
N PHE A 127 6.99 -2.57 13.86
CA PHE A 127 7.24 -2.37 15.29
C PHE A 127 6.65 -1.06 15.82
N ASN A 128 6.62 -0.03 14.99
CA ASN A 128 6.11 1.30 15.33
C ASN A 128 4.62 1.48 15.06
N ILE A 129 3.93 0.45 14.57
CA ILE A 129 2.49 0.48 14.26
C ILE A 129 1.70 0.00 15.47
N ALA A 130 0.69 0.78 15.89
CA ALA A 130 -0.26 0.40 16.93
C ALA A 130 -1.46 -0.38 16.38
N ARG A 131 -1.95 -0.02 15.19
CA ARG A 131 -3.01 -0.71 14.47
C ARG A 131 -3.11 -0.17 13.05
N ILE A 132 -3.82 -0.91 12.20
CA ILE A 132 -4.17 -0.46 10.85
C ILE A 132 -5.69 -0.44 10.73
N GLU A 133 -6.23 0.71 10.36
CA GLU A 133 -7.66 0.91 10.12
C GLU A 133 -7.92 0.98 8.63
N VAL A 134 -8.90 0.24 8.14
CA VAL A 134 -9.23 0.18 6.72
C VAL A 134 -10.73 0.41 6.51
N LEU A 135 -11.04 1.33 5.61
CA LEU A 135 -12.38 1.52 5.09
C LEU A 135 -12.40 1.04 3.64
N SER A 136 -13.15 -0.03 3.35
CA SER A 136 -13.29 -0.55 2.00
C SER A 136 -14.25 0.30 1.18
N GLY A 137 -13.91 0.54 -0.08
CA GLY A 137 -14.73 1.26 -1.03
C GLY A 137 -14.47 2.76 -1.12
N ALA A 138 -15.10 3.41 -2.10
CA ALA A 138 -14.94 4.83 -2.35
C ALA A 138 -15.33 5.68 -1.12
N SER A 139 -14.62 6.78 -0.90
CA SER A 139 -14.89 7.68 0.23
C SER A 139 -14.67 9.14 -0.14
N SER A 140 -15.61 9.99 0.25
CA SER A 140 -15.51 11.45 0.11
C SER A 140 -14.79 12.12 1.30
N ILE A 141 -14.57 11.39 2.41
CA ILE A 141 -14.22 11.96 3.70
C ILE A 141 -12.81 12.58 3.70
N TYR A 142 -11.84 11.92 3.05
CA TYR A 142 -10.45 12.37 3.01
C TYR A 142 -10.01 12.98 1.68
N GLY A 143 -10.90 13.02 0.67
CA GLY A 143 -10.61 13.62 -0.63
C GLY A 143 -9.99 12.66 -1.63
N GLY A 144 -9.04 13.16 -2.44
CA GLY A 144 -8.48 12.46 -3.58
C GLY A 144 -7.87 11.08 -3.29
N ASP A 145 -7.82 10.23 -4.34
CA ASP A 145 -7.27 8.87 -4.38
C ASP A 145 -7.99 7.78 -3.55
N SER A 146 -9.11 8.12 -2.91
CA SER A 146 -9.92 7.14 -2.16
C SER A 146 -11.06 6.54 -3.00
N THR A 147 -10.74 6.02 -4.18
CA THR A 147 -11.74 5.39 -5.07
C THR A 147 -11.99 3.92 -4.77
N GLY A 148 -11.01 3.21 -4.20
CA GLY A 148 -11.10 1.81 -3.77
C GLY A 148 -11.19 1.63 -2.26
N GLY A 149 -10.71 2.61 -1.50
CA GLY A 149 -10.73 2.58 -0.05
C GLY A 149 -9.64 3.42 0.59
N ILE A 150 -9.56 3.33 1.91
CA ILE A 150 -8.61 4.05 2.73
C ILE A 150 -7.91 3.06 3.66
N ILE A 151 -6.59 3.13 3.76
CA ILE A 151 -5.78 2.43 4.76
C ILE A 151 -5.10 3.50 5.62
N ASN A 152 -5.40 3.53 6.92
CA ASN A 152 -4.80 4.46 7.86
C ASN A 152 -3.96 3.70 8.88
N ILE A 153 -2.64 3.85 8.79
CA ILE A 153 -1.67 3.27 9.71
C ILE A 153 -1.57 4.18 10.93
N ILE A 154 -1.93 3.68 12.08
CA ILE A 154 -1.85 4.40 13.35
C ILE A 154 -0.56 3.99 14.07
N THR A 155 0.29 4.95 14.38
CA THR A 155 1.55 4.73 15.06
C THR A 155 1.38 4.55 16.55
N LYS A 156 2.32 3.82 17.20
CA LYS A 156 2.38 3.68 18.65
C LYS A 156 2.61 5.05 19.31
N LYS A 157 1.77 5.38 20.30
CA LYS A 157 1.85 6.59 21.11
C LYS A 157 2.39 6.27 22.50
N PRO A 158 3.01 7.23 23.20
CA PRO A 158 3.43 7.03 24.57
C PRO A 158 2.23 6.86 25.50
N ILE A 159 2.21 5.78 26.29
CA ILE A 159 1.12 5.48 27.22
C ILE A 159 1.60 5.33 28.66
N SER A 160 2.87 4.94 28.88
CA SER A 160 3.41 4.68 30.22
C SER A 160 3.72 5.97 30.99
N ASN A 161 3.40 5.98 32.27
CA ASN A 161 3.88 6.98 33.23
C ASN A 161 5.27 6.62 33.82
N LYS A 162 5.65 5.35 33.73
CA LYS A 162 6.95 4.84 34.18
C LYS A 162 7.83 4.56 32.99
N LEU A 163 9.12 4.58 33.22
CA LEU A 163 10.07 4.16 32.20
C LEU A 163 9.82 2.69 31.86
N ALA A 164 9.60 2.41 30.58
CA ALA A 164 9.34 1.08 30.04
C ALA A 164 10.10 0.89 28.73
N PHE A 165 10.53 -0.33 28.50
CA PHE A 165 11.30 -0.72 27.31
C PHE A 165 10.66 -1.92 26.64
N GLU A 166 10.73 -1.98 25.32
CA GLU A 166 10.41 -3.15 24.52
C GLU A 166 11.60 -3.44 23.61
N THR A 167 12.16 -4.66 23.68
CA THR A 167 13.21 -5.15 22.78
C THR A 167 12.66 -6.33 21.98
N SER A 168 12.83 -6.33 20.66
CA SER A 168 12.44 -7.41 19.79
C SER A 168 13.58 -7.76 18.83
N VAL A 169 13.94 -9.04 18.75
CA VAL A 169 14.92 -9.57 17.80
C VAL A 169 14.28 -10.67 16.98
N GLY A 170 14.69 -10.81 15.71
CA GLY A 170 14.13 -11.81 14.81
C GLY A 170 15.12 -12.25 13.73
N LEU A 171 14.98 -13.50 13.32
CA LEU A 171 15.71 -14.14 12.23
C LEU A 171 14.71 -14.83 11.31
N LYS A 172 14.98 -14.84 10.00
CA LYS A 172 14.20 -15.57 9.00
C LYS A 172 15.14 -16.14 7.92
N SER A 173 14.95 -17.41 7.55
CA SER A 173 15.75 -18.09 6.53
C SER A 173 14.99 -19.26 5.91
N GLY A 174 15.25 -19.58 4.66
CA GLY A 174 14.92 -20.85 4.00
C GLY A 174 16.07 -21.86 4.06
N PHE A 175 17.15 -21.55 4.81
CA PHE A 175 18.40 -22.33 4.92
C PHE A 175 19.20 -22.43 3.62
N HIS A 176 19.06 -21.41 2.75
CA HIS A 176 19.92 -21.26 1.58
C HIS A 176 21.13 -20.37 1.89
N LYS A 177 22.13 -20.40 1.03
CA LYS A 177 23.27 -19.50 1.15
C LYS A 177 22.83 -18.05 0.94
N ASP A 178 23.23 -17.13 1.83
CA ASP A 178 22.92 -15.70 1.76
C ASP A 178 21.39 -15.37 1.83
N ASP A 179 20.62 -16.08 2.66
CA ASP A 179 19.17 -15.82 2.84
C ASP A 179 18.75 -15.52 4.30
N LEU A 180 19.71 -15.31 5.22
CA LEU A 180 19.40 -15.05 6.61
C LEU A 180 19.02 -13.58 6.85
N ASP A 181 17.72 -13.29 6.84
CA ASP A 181 17.16 -12.01 7.23
C ASP A 181 17.30 -11.78 8.74
N LYS A 182 17.61 -10.55 9.16
CA LYS A 182 17.85 -10.16 10.55
C LYS A 182 17.05 -8.92 10.89
N ARG A 183 16.47 -8.90 12.09
CA ARG A 183 15.73 -7.75 12.60
C ARG A 183 16.04 -7.52 14.08
N ILE A 184 16.17 -6.24 14.43
CA ILE A 184 16.23 -5.78 15.83
C ILE A 184 15.40 -4.51 15.95
N ALA A 185 14.61 -4.42 17.02
CA ALA A 185 13.86 -3.23 17.33
C ALA A 185 13.87 -2.96 18.85
N GLN A 186 13.88 -1.69 19.18
CA GLN A 186 13.93 -1.22 20.57
C GLN A 186 13.00 -0.02 20.72
N SER A 187 12.23 0.03 21.81
CA SER A 187 11.58 1.26 22.23
C SER A 187 11.85 1.59 23.68
N ILE A 188 11.76 2.87 23.97
CA ILE A 188 11.73 3.44 25.30
C ILE A 188 10.55 4.38 25.39
N GLU A 189 9.75 4.28 26.43
CA GLU A 189 8.66 5.20 26.71
C GLU A 189 8.63 5.52 28.21
N GLY A 190 8.03 6.66 28.53
CA GLY A 190 7.87 7.07 29.91
C GLY A 190 7.27 8.47 30.03
N GLY A 191 7.17 8.96 31.27
CA GLY A 191 6.66 10.30 31.52
C GLY A 191 5.92 10.43 32.82
N ASN A 192 4.89 11.26 32.80
CA ASN A 192 4.00 11.48 33.93
C ASN A 192 2.57 11.77 33.40
N ASP A 193 1.65 12.16 34.30
CA ASP A 193 0.26 12.41 33.93
C ASP A 193 0.07 13.61 32.98
N LYS A 194 1.06 14.51 32.88
CA LYS A 194 1.01 15.70 32.01
C LYS A 194 1.77 15.51 30.71
N VAL A 195 2.92 14.88 30.72
CA VAL A 195 3.78 14.71 29.54
C VAL A 195 4.30 13.29 29.47
N LYS A 196 4.14 12.65 28.32
CA LYS A 196 4.65 11.34 28.01
C LYS A 196 5.46 11.39 26.74
N PHE A 197 6.48 10.54 26.63
CA PHE A 197 7.28 10.39 25.44
C PHE A 197 7.48 8.91 25.08
N ARG A 198 7.68 8.66 23.79
CA ARG A 198 8.11 7.37 23.25
C ARG A 198 9.14 7.59 22.14
N LEU A 199 10.20 6.80 22.15
CA LEU A 199 11.12 6.67 21.02
C LEU A 199 11.20 5.18 20.65
N GLY A 200 10.91 4.88 19.39
CA GLY A 200 11.03 3.54 18.81
C GLY A 200 12.03 3.55 17.68
N ALA A 201 12.90 2.57 17.64
CA ALA A 201 13.89 2.33 16.60
C ALA A 201 13.79 0.89 16.10
N ALA A 202 13.77 0.68 14.80
CA ALA A 202 13.80 -0.64 14.18
C ALA A 202 14.86 -0.68 13.09
N PHE A 203 15.60 -1.77 13.03
CA PHE A 203 16.57 -2.08 11.99
C PHE A 203 16.26 -3.44 11.40
N THR A 204 16.18 -3.51 10.07
CA THR A 204 15.99 -4.77 9.35
C THR A 204 17.04 -4.90 8.26
N GLN A 205 17.61 -6.09 8.12
CA GLN A 205 18.49 -6.46 7.02
C GLN A 205 17.94 -7.70 6.36
N ASN A 206 17.59 -7.56 5.08
CA ASN A 206 17.15 -8.67 4.24
C ASN A 206 18.31 -9.15 3.37
N GLU A 207 18.35 -10.45 3.14
CA GLU A 207 19.27 -11.12 2.24
C GLU A 207 18.54 -11.61 0.98
N GLY A 208 19.08 -12.63 0.28
CA GLY A 208 18.47 -13.20 -0.92
C GLY A 208 17.14 -13.91 -0.66
N ALA A 209 16.36 -14.10 -1.71
CA ALA A 209 15.13 -14.87 -1.68
C ALA A 209 15.26 -16.06 -2.63
N PHE A 210 14.74 -17.22 -2.20
CA PHE A 210 14.83 -18.48 -2.95
C PHE A 210 13.45 -19.09 -3.13
N ASP A 211 13.22 -19.71 -4.28
CA ASP A 211 11.97 -20.39 -4.59
C ASP A 211 11.94 -21.82 -3.99
N ALA A 212 10.88 -22.56 -4.24
CA ALA A 212 10.70 -23.89 -3.67
C ALA A 212 11.67 -24.96 -4.23
N LYS A 213 12.38 -24.66 -5.31
CA LYS A 213 13.43 -25.52 -5.88
C LYS A 213 14.80 -25.19 -5.31
N GLY A 214 14.92 -24.10 -4.56
CA GLY A 214 16.20 -23.58 -4.07
C GLY A 214 16.90 -22.67 -5.07
N ASP A 215 16.24 -22.28 -6.16
CA ASP A 215 16.76 -21.31 -7.11
C ASP A 215 16.59 -19.89 -6.57
N GLN A 216 17.60 -19.05 -6.73
CA GLN A 216 17.52 -17.66 -6.30
C GLN A 216 16.48 -16.92 -7.16
N ILE A 217 15.54 -16.24 -6.49
CA ILE A 217 14.56 -15.40 -7.16
C ILE A 217 15.27 -14.18 -7.74
N ILE A 218 15.02 -13.92 -9.02
CA ILE A 218 15.61 -12.76 -9.72
C ILE A 218 15.12 -11.47 -9.07
N THR A 219 16.05 -10.53 -8.83
CA THR A 219 15.78 -9.22 -8.27
C THR A 219 14.88 -8.39 -9.19
N ASP A 220 13.80 -7.83 -8.67
CA ASP A 220 12.93 -6.93 -9.42
C ASP A 220 13.57 -5.53 -9.57
N VAL A 221 14.26 -5.32 -10.67
CA VAL A 221 14.96 -4.05 -10.95
C VAL A 221 14.02 -2.88 -11.22
N LYS A 222 12.77 -3.15 -11.63
CA LYS A 222 11.78 -2.12 -11.98
C LYS A 222 10.96 -1.67 -10.77
N GLN A 223 10.47 -2.60 -9.95
CA GLN A 223 9.68 -2.26 -8.76
C GLN A 223 10.54 -2.27 -7.49
N ALA A 224 11.83 -2.60 -7.64
CA ALA A 224 12.82 -2.59 -6.59
C ALA A 224 12.40 -3.44 -5.38
N ASP A 225 12.66 -4.73 -5.41
CA ASP A 225 12.36 -5.63 -4.30
C ASP A 225 13.21 -5.35 -3.05
N PHE A 226 13.02 -6.15 -2.00
CA PHE A 226 13.74 -5.99 -0.74
C PHE A 226 14.93 -6.93 -0.58
N GLN A 227 15.35 -7.63 -1.63
CA GLN A 227 16.55 -8.47 -1.54
C GLN A 227 17.79 -7.61 -1.30
N TYR A 228 18.71 -8.10 -0.47
CA TYR A 228 19.95 -7.42 -0.08
C TYR A 228 19.76 -5.99 0.44
N ASN A 229 18.67 -5.76 1.16
CA ASN A 229 18.27 -4.46 1.67
C ASN A 229 18.63 -4.24 3.14
N ARG A 230 18.76 -2.98 3.54
CA ARG A 230 18.74 -2.51 4.94
C ARG A 230 17.70 -1.43 5.09
N SER A 231 16.96 -1.48 6.20
CA SER A 231 16.07 -0.40 6.58
C SER A 231 16.27 0.01 8.04
N ILE A 232 16.06 1.29 8.30
CA ILE A 232 15.98 1.86 9.65
C ILE A 232 14.71 2.70 9.72
N ASP A 233 13.97 2.57 10.82
CA ASP A 233 12.81 3.39 11.16
C ASP A 233 12.96 3.93 12.56
N LEU A 234 12.99 5.26 12.69
CA LEU A 234 13.04 5.99 13.96
C LEU A 234 11.74 6.76 14.11
N LEU A 235 10.98 6.49 15.17
CA LEU A 235 9.74 7.18 15.47
C LEU A 235 9.81 7.75 16.89
N GLY A 236 9.78 9.08 16.99
CA GLY A 236 9.67 9.81 18.25
C GLY A 236 8.27 10.40 18.41
N GLY A 237 7.68 10.27 19.60
CA GLY A 237 6.38 10.85 19.93
C GLY A 237 6.37 11.50 21.31
N ILE A 238 5.68 12.65 21.41
CA ILE A 238 5.40 13.33 22.67
C ILE A 238 3.89 13.58 22.74
N SER A 239 3.29 13.24 23.88
CA SER A 239 1.90 13.56 24.20
C SER A 239 1.87 14.42 25.46
N ALA A 240 1.36 15.64 25.35
CA ALA A 240 1.24 16.59 26.45
C ALA A 240 -0.22 16.92 26.72
N LYS A 241 -0.66 16.72 27.97
CA LYS A 241 -1.95 17.14 28.48
C LYS A 241 -1.80 18.54 29.08
N LEU A 242 -2.17 19.56 28.29
CA LEU A 242 -1.98 20.97 28.67
C LEU A 242 -3.03 21.41 29.68
N SER A 243 -4.25 20.87 29.60
CA SER A 243 -5.35 21.04 30.56
C SER A 243 -6.26 19.78 30.51
N PRO A 244 -7.30 19.68 31.36
CA PRO A 244 -8.28 18.59 31.26
C PRO A 244 -8.93 18.46 29.87
N ASP A 245 -9.06 19.57 29.15
CA ASP A 245 -9.71 19.65 27.85
C ASP A 245 -8.74 19.85 26.65
N GLN A 246 -7.42 19.86 26.90
CA GLN A 246 -6.44 20.20 25.86
C GLN A 246 -5.31 19.20 25.84
N ASP A 247 -5.09 18.60 24.66
CA ASP A 247 -4.01 17.65 24.40
C ASP A 247 -3.19 18.11 23.18
N LEU A 248 -1.87 18.06 23.31
CA LEU A 248 -0.92 18.27 22.22
C LEU A 248 -0.16 16.98 21.97
N ASN A 249 -0.13 16.54 20.71
CA ASN A 249 0.67 15.40 20.27
C ASN A 249 1.64 15.87 19.18
N VAL A 250 2.89 15.43 19.29
CA VAL A 250 3.93 15.69 18.29
C VAL A 250 4.57 14.36 17.93
N ASP A 251 4.62 14.02 16.64
CA ASP A 251 5.26 12.82 16.12
C ASP A 251 6.31 13.22 15.08
N LEU A 252 7.49 12.62 15.18
CA LEU A 252 8.59 12.76 14.21
C LEU A 252 9.01 11.38 13.75
N GLN A 253 9.12 11.17 12.44
CA GLN A 253 9.60 9.92 11.87
C GLN A 253 10.72 10.16 10.87
N TYR A 254 11.76 9.34 10.96
CA TYR A 254 12.76 9.15 9.91
C TYR A 254 12.77 7.69 9.49
N TYR A 255 12.55 7.45 8.21
CA TYR A 255 12.59 6.13 7.59
C TYR A 255 13.58 6.12 6.44
N ASN A 256 14.48 5.14 6.42
CA ASN A 256 15.40 4.90 5.32
C ASN A 256 15.47 3.41 5.03
N SER A 257 15.25 3.05 3.77
CA SER A 257 15.31 1.68 3.27
C SER A 257 16.13 1.69 1.98
N LYS A 258 17.27 0.99 1.96
CA LYS A 258 18.25 1.05 0.87
C LYS A 258 18.81 -0.33 0.55
N VAL A 259 18.89 -0.69 -0.73
CA VAL A 259 19.60 -1.88 -1.20
C VAL A 259 21.10 -1.71 -0.91
N ARG A 260 21.74 -2.77 -0.40
CA ARG A 260 23.19 -2.83 -0.22
C ARG A 260 23.85 -3.08 -1.58
N ASN A 261 24.89 -2.35 -1.86
CA ASN A 261 25.66 -2.45 -3.10
C ASN A 261 26.58 -3.71 -3.05
N LYS A 262 26.01 -4.89 -2.98
CA LYS A 262 26.72 -6.17 -2.85
C LYS A 262 26.39 -7.12 -4.00
N LYS A 263 25.11 -7.37 -4.22
CA LYS A 263 24.59 -8.24 -5.27
C LYS A 263 23.53 -7.52 -6.09
N TRP A 264 23.54 -7.74 -7.39
CA TRP A 264 22.55 -7.20 -8.31
C TRP A 264 22.33 -8.13 -9.49
N LEU A 265 21.31 -7.83 -10.29
CA LEU A 265 21.01 -8.54 -11.51
C LEU A 265 22.09 -8.28 -12.57
N SER A 266 22.77 -9.33 -13.02
CA SER A 266 23.66 -9.28 -14.19
C SER A 266 22.91 -9.79 -15.42
N PHE A 267 23.09 -9.10 -16.53
CA PHE A 267 22.57 -9.46 -17.85
C PHE A 267 23.64 -10.15 -18.72
N GLY A 268 24.76 -10.55 -18.11
CA GLY A 268 25.95 -11.04 -18.82
C GLY A 268 26.76 -9.91 -19.45
N GLN A 269 28.06 -10.14 -19.67
CA GLN A 269 28.95 -9.17 -20.32
C GLN A 269 28.37 -8.70 -21.65
N ASN A 270 28.45 -7.40 -21.91
CA ASN A 270 27.83 -6.73 -23.06
C ASN A 270 26.32 -6.96 -23.17
N PHE A 271 25.67 -7.22 -22.04
CA PHE A 271 24.22 -7.47 -21.95
C PHE A 271 23.75 -8.64 -22.84
N VAL A 272 24.61 -9.64 -23.06
CA VAL A 272 24.34 -10.73 -23.99
C VAL A 272 23.07 -11.51 -23.64
N GLY A 273 22.75 -11.70 -22.34
CA GLY A 273 21.53 -12.37 -21.90
C GLY A 273 20.25 -11.61 -22.30
N PHE A 274 20.31 -10.27 -22.34
CA PHE A 274 19.19 -9.43 -22.77
C PHE A 274 19.10 -9.35 -24.30
N THR A 275 20.22 -9.07 -24.99
CA THR A 275 20.26 -8.87 -26.45
C THR A 275 19.95 -10.15 -27.23
N THR A 276 20.38 -11.31 -26.72
CA THR A 276 20.09 -12.63 -27.31
C THR A 276 18.81 -13.27 -26.75
N LYS A 277 18.14 -12.61 -25.78
CA LYS A 277 16.99 -13.16 -25.06
C LYS A 277 17.29 -14.51 -24.38
N ASN A 278 18.53 -14.73 -23.97
CA ASN A 278 18.93 -15.95 -23.26
C ASN A 278 18.83 -15.76 -21.75
N PRO A 279 17.77 -16.31 -21.10
CA PRO A 279 17.55 -16.14 -19.67
C PRO A 279 18.59 -16.84 -18.79
N ASP A 280 19.34 -17.83 -19.30
CA ASP A 280 20.35 -18.56 -18.53
C ASP A 280 21.59 -17.70 -18.24
N LEU A 281 21.77 -16.62 -18.98
CA LEU A 281 22.81 -15.62 -18.78
C LEU A 281 22.39 -14.47 -17.85
N ILE A 282 21.16 -14.49 -17.35
CA ILE A 282 20.63 -13.46 -16.43
C ILE A 282 20.63 -14.05 -15.02
N ASN A 283 21.50 -13.53 -14.15
CA ASN A 283 21.70 -14.08 -12.81
C ASN A 283 21.94 -12.97 -11.78
N VAL A 284 21.64 -13.25 -10.50
CA VAL A 284 22.01 -12.36 -9.39
C VAL A 284 23.42 -12.69 -8.94
N LEU A 285 24.35 -11.75 -9.14
CA LEU A 285 25.78 -11.96 -8.90
C LEU A 285 26.34 -10.98 -7.87
N ASP A 286 27.45 -11.37 -7.22
CA ASP A 286 28.26 -10.46 -6.40
C ASP A 286 29.01 -9.45 -7.29
N GLY A 287 29.49 -8.35 -6.67
CA GLY A 287 30.28 -7.33 -7.35
C GLY A 287 29.44 -6.15 -7.86
N ALA A 288 28.22 -5.98 -7.35
CA ALA A 288 27.44 -4.79 -7.62
C ALA A 288 28.15 -3.55 -7.09
N ASP A 289 28.33 -2.56 -7.95
CA ASP A 289 28.86 -1.23 -7.63
C ASP A 289 28.13 -0.18 -8.48
N SER A 290 27.07 0.38 -7.90
CA SER A 290 26.22 1.38 -8.56
C SER A 290 26.14 2.63 -7.71
N ASP A 291 26.32 3.81 -8.32
CA ASP A 291 26.19 5.11 -7.66
C ASP A 291 24.77 5.30 -7.10
N ILE A 292 23.78 4.75 -7.81
CA ILE A 292 22.38 4.82 -7.44
C ILE A 292 21.81 3.42 -7.30
N VAL A 293 21.28 3.13 -6.11
CA VAL A 293 20.62 1.85 -5.77
C VAL A 293 19.19 2.12 -5.30
N PRO A 294 18.29 1.15 -5.37
CA PRO A 294 16.94 1.31 -4.84
C PRO A 294 16.94 1.82 -3.40
N ARG A 295 16.30 2.97 -3.19
CA ARG A 295 16.21 3.63 -1.89
C ARG A 295 14.85 4.30 -1.71
N THR A 296 14.31 4.22 -0.50
CA THR A 296 13.23 5.06 0.00
C THR A 296 13.75 5.79 1.22
N GLU A 297 13.73 7.09 1.21
CA GLU A 297 14.05 7.91 2.39
C GLU A 297 12.89 8.85 2.66
N ARG A 298 12.42 8.89 3.90
CA ARG A 298 11.30 9.74 4.30
C ARG A 298 11.54 10.37 5.65
N PHE A 299 11.26 11.66 5.71
CA PHE A 299 11.11 12.40 6.95
C PHE A 299 9.66 12.89 7.04
N MET A 300 9.04 12.71 8.18
CA MET A 300 7.68 13.17 8.45
C MET A 300 7.60 13.81 9.85
N ALA A 301 6.92 14.96 9.92
CA ALA A 301 6.58 15.65 11.15
C ALA A 301 5.07 15.87 11.23
N ASN A 302 4.49 15.66 12.39
CA ASN A 302 3.07 15.83 12.67
C ASN A 302 2.88 16.51 14.01
N ILE A 303 2.06 17.54 14.04
CA ILE A 303 1.62 18.22 15.25
C ILE A 303 0.10 18.19 15.26
N GLN A 304 -0.47 17.67 16.33
CA GLN A 304 -1.91 17.57 16.50
C GLN A 304 -2.32 18.18 17.84
N TYR A 305 -3.20 19.17 17.81
CA TYR A 305 -3.76 19.83 18.97
C TYR A 305 -5.26 19.60 19.05
N ASN A 306 -5.73 19.06 20.16
CA ASN A 306 -7.12 18.76 20.41
C ASN A 306 -7.61 19.63 21.56
N ILE A 307 -8.75 20.30 21.39
CA ILE A 307 -9.45 21.05 22.41
C ILE A 307 -10.88 20.52 22.49
N ARG A 308 -11.33 20.24 23.71
CA ARG A 308 -12.71 19.81 23.98
C ARG A 308 -13.51 20.96 24.60
N ASN A 309 -14.83 20.91 24.46
CA ASN A 309 -15.79 21.81 25.09
C ASN A 309 -15.61 23.32 24.76
N VAL A 310 -15.17 23.66 23.57
CA VAL A 310 -15.07 25.07 23.11
C VAL A 310 -16.31 25.50 22.36
N LEU A 311 -16.57 26.81 22.28
CA LEU A 311 -17.63 27.44 21.46
C LEU A 311 -18.98 26.73 21.57
N GLY A 312 -19.48 26.54 22.79
CA GLY A 312 -20.77 25.87 23.04
C GLY A 312 -20.71 24.35 23.00
N GLY A 313 -19.60 23.73 23.44
CA GLY A 313 -19.45 22.31 23.61
C GLY A 313 -19.00 21.58 22.34
N GLN A 314 -18.23 22.22 21.49
CA GLN A 314 -17.59 21.60 20.33
C GLN A 314 -16.22 21.01 20.68
N ASN A 315 -15.83 19.94 20.00
CA ASN A 315 -14.48 19.45 19.99
C ASN A 315 -13.76 19.96 18.74
N PHE A 316 -12.53 20.37 18.92
CA PHE A 316 -11.72 21.05 17.92
C PHE A 316 -10.41 20.29 17.75
N LEU A 317 -10.06 19.96 16.54
CA LEU A 317 -8.81 19.33 16.18
C LEU A 317 -8.11 20.18 15.15
N VAL A 318 -6.86 20.56 15.44
CA VAL A 318 -5.93 21.19 14.51
C VAL A 318 -4.78 20.25 14.28
N GLN A 319 -4.47 19.96 13.03
CA GLN A 319 -3.31 19.18 12.64
C GLN A 319 -2.49 19.97 11.62
N ALA A 320 -1.17 20.06 11.85
CA ALA A 320 -0.19 20.55 10.88
C ALA A 320 0.84 19.46 10.63
N PHE A 321 1.28 19.30 9.38
CA PHE A 321 2.20 18.24 9.01
C PHE A 321 3.13 18.63 7.87
N GLY A 322 4.29 17.96 7.83
CA GLY A 322 5.22 18.02 6.73
C GLY A 322 5.78 16.64 6.42
N ARG A 323 6.01 16.34 5.14
CA ARG A 323 6.62 15.11 4.65
C ARG A 323 7.57 15.42 3.52
N ARG A 324 8.79 14.90 3.60
CA ARG A 324 9.74 14.83 2.50
C ARG A 324 10.02 13.38 2.18
N GLU A 325 9.97 13.01 0.92
CA GLU A 325 10.25 11.67 0.45
C GLU A 325 11.19 11.71 -0.76
N GLU A 326 12.26 10.92 -0.69
CA GLU A 326 13.17 10.67 -1.80
C GLU A 326 13.11 9.20 -2.18
N VAL A 327 12.96 8.93 -3.48
CA VAL A 327 12.90 7.58 -4.02
C VAL A 327 13.89 7.43 -5.16
N ASP A 328 14.74 6.40 -5.05
CA ASP A 328 15.64 5.99 -6.12
C ASP A 328 15.25 4.60 -6.60
N PHE A 329 15.34 4.37 -7.90
CA PHE A 329 15.11 3.07 -8.53
C PHE A 329 16.45 2.37 -8.79
N GLY A 330 16.40 1.09 -9.19
CA GLY A 330 17.59 0.33 -9.58
C GLY A 330 18.02 0.64 -11.00
N ALA A 331 19.29 0.35 -11.29
CA ALA A 331 19.81 0.36 -12.65
C ALA A 331 19.03 -0.62 -13.53
N SER A 332 18.45 -0.13 -14.61
CA SER A 332 17.68 -0.92 -15.57
C SER A 332 17.86 -0.36 -16.98
N PHE A 333 17.59 -1.18 -18.00
CA PHE A 333 17.64 -0.69 -19.37
C PHE A 333 16.81 0.58 -19.54
N ALA A 334 17.41 1.60 -20.14
CA ALA A 334 16.73 2.85 -20.46
C ALA A 334 15.65 2.57 -21.50
N GLU A 335 14.43 2.95 -21.17
CA GLU A 335 13.28 2.81 -22.07
C GLU A 335 13.16 4.09 -22.92
N VAL A 336 14.04 4.18 -23.92
CA VAL A 336 13.98 5.25 -24.92
C VAL A 336 13.28 4.72 -26.15
N PRO A 337 12.22 5.36 -26.65
CA PRO A 337 11.56 4.98 -27.89
C PRO A 337 12.57 4.89 -29.05
N LYS A 338 12.24 4.06 -30.06
CA LYS A 338 13.10 3.89 -31.24
C LYS A 338 13.54 5.25 -31.80
N PRO A 339 14.86 5.52 -31.90
CA PRO A 339 15.35 6.80 -32.38
C PRO A 339 14.90 7.08 -33.82
N PRO A 340 14.82 8.35 -34.23
CA PRO A 340 14.67 8.72 -35.64
C PRO A 340 15.80 8.15 -36.51
N ALA A 341 15.57 8.05 -37.83
CA ALA A 341 16.58 7.62 -38.76
C ALA A 341 17.86 8.48 -38.65
N GLY A 342 19.02 7.83 -38.65
CA GLY A 342 20.31 8.47 -38.51
C GLY A 342 20.80 8.67 -37.07
N ILE A 343 20.03 8.28 -36.07
CA ILE A 343 20.43 8.27 -34.67
C ILE A 343 20.63 6.84 -34.21
N THR A 344 21.80 6.56 -33.66
CA THR A 344 22.13 5.27 -33.05
C THR A 344 22.55 5.48 -31.61
N LEU A 345 21.79 4.92 -30.67
CA LEU A 345 22.13 4.96 -29.25
C LEU A 345 22.83 3.65 -28.85
N PRO A 346 23.80 3.70 -27.96
CA PRO A 346 24.30 2.49 -27.31
C PRO A 346 23.19 1.89 -26.45
N VAL A 347 23.27 0.59 -26.18
CA VAL A 347 22.47 -0.01 -25.10
C VAL A 347 23.04 0.48 -23.77
N PHE A 348 22.24 1.11 -22.94
CA PHE A 348 22.68 1.68 -21.66
C PHE A 348 21.68 1.45 -20.55
N LEU A 349 22.17 1.46 -19.33
CA LEU A 349 21.35 1.44 -18.13
C LEU A 349 21.11 2.86 -17.59
N SER A 350 20.03 3.02 -16.87
CA SER A 350 19.64 4.27 -16.24
C SER A 350 18.84 4.00 -14.97
N SER A 351 18.71 5.00 -14.11
CA SER A 351 17.93 4.94 -12.88
C SER A 351 17.06 6.18 -12.70
N ALA A 352 15.78 5.99 -12.47
CA ALA A 352 14.87 7.09 -12.14
C ALA A 352 14.99 7.47 -10.66
N ARG A 353 14.89 8.79 -10.41
CA ARG A 353 14.85 9.37 -9.07
C ARG A 353 13.65 10.29 -8.95
N GLY A 354 13.14 10.46 -7.73
CA GLY A 354 12.04 11.37 -7.47
C GLY A 354 12.08 11.93 -6.07
N ASN A 355 11.74 13.22 -5.95
CA ASN A 355 11.63 13.93 -4.69
C ASN A 355 10.20 14.46 -4.55
N THR A 356 9.58 14.23 -3.41
CA THR A 356 8.25 14.74 -3.09
C THR A 356 8.30 15.46 -1.75
N ASN A 357 7.81 16.70 -1.72
CA ASN A 357 7.59 17.44 -0.48
C ASN A 357 6.11 17.74 -0.35
N VAL A 358 5.55 17.50 0.84
CA VAL A 358 4.14 17.77 1.15
C VAL A 358 4.06 18.52 2.47
N TYR A 359 3.28 19.59 2.49
CA TYR A 359 2.96 20.36 3.70
C TYR A 359 1.47 20.58 3.76
N GLY A 360 0.89 20.50 4.94
CA GLY A 360 -0.55 20.70 5.05
C GLY A 360 -1.02 20.98 6.46
N ALA A 361 -2.27 21.45 6.51
CA ALA A 361 -2.99 21.68 7.76
C ALA A 361 -4.44 21.22 7.62
N LYS A 362 -5.01 20.80 8.74
CA LYS A 362 -6.41 20.37 8.85
C LYS A 362 -7.02 20.99 10.07
N LEU A 363 -8.26 21.41 9.92
CA LEU A 363 -9.09 21.92 10.95
C LEU A 363 -10.39 21.13 10.95
N VAL A 364 -10.71 20.44 12.04
CA VAL A 364 -11.91 19.63 12.19
C VAL A 364 -12.65 20.02 13.46
N LEU A 365 -13.95 20.27 13.32
CA LEU A 365 -14.86 20.50 14.41
C LEU A 365 -15.88 19.39 14.50
N ASN A 366 -16.17 18.95 15.71
CA ASN A 366 -17.22 17.99 15.97
C ASN A 366 -18.17 18.52 17.05
N LYS A 367 -19.47 18.43 16.81
CA LYS A 367 -20.52 18.84 17.72
C LYS A 367 -21.61 17.81 17.82
N LYS A 368 -21.88 17.35 19.05
CA LYS A 368 -23.10 16.60 19.36
C LYS A 368 -24.20 17.56 19.79
N TRP A 369 -25.36 17.45 19.16
CA TRP A 369 -26.54 18.26 19.49
C TRP A 369 -27.79 17.40 19.40
N LYS A 370 -28.36 17.06 20.57
CA LYS A 370 -29.50 16.12 20.68
C LYS A 370 -29.20 14.80 19.94
N SER A 371 -30.03 14.44 18.96
CA SER A 371 -29.89 13.25 18.11
C SER A 371 -28.93 13.43 16.94
N PHE A 372 -28.33 14.62 16.76
CA PHE A 372 -27.39 14.91 15.68
C PHE A 372 -25.93 14.90 16.14
N ASN A 373 -25.05 14.43 15.29
CA ASN A 373 -23.61 14.61 15.42
C ASN A 373 -23.07 15.23 14.14
N PHE A 374 -22.54 16.44 14.23
CA PHE A 374 -21.98 17.18 13.10
C PHE A 374 -20.46 17.11 13.14
N THR A 375 -19.83 16.80 12.00
CA THR A 375 -18.38 16.91 11.80
C THR A 375 -18.16 17.76 10.56
N TYR A 376 -17.43 18.86 10.70
CA TYR A 376 -17.15 19.77 9.59
C TYR A 376 -15.76 20.36 9.73
N GLY A 377 -15.22 20.87 8.63
CA GLY A 377 -13.88 21.40 8.66
C GLY A 377 -13.33 21.80 7.30
N ILE A 378 -12.07 22.19 7.35
CA ILE A 378 -11.28 22.54 6.17
C ILE A 378 -9.95 21.81 6.19
N ASP A 379 -9.44 21.45 5.02
CA ASP A 379 -8.12 20.88 4.81
C ASP A 379 -7.41 21.64 3.70
N GLY A 380 -6.13 21.86 3.86
CA GLY A 380 -5.27 22.39 2.81
C GLY A 380 -3.94 21.66 2.78
N ASP A 381 -3.48 21.34 1.61
CA ASP A 381 -2.14 20.79 1.39
C ASP A 381 -1.50 21.32 0.11
N PHE A 382 -0.17 21.33 0.14
CA PHE A 382 0.68 21.66 -0.98
C PHE A 382 1.69 20.53 -1.19
N GLU A 383 1.79 20.06 -2.42
CA GLU A 383 2.77 19.07 -2.87
C GLU A 383 3.66 19.67 -3.95
N SER A 384 4.97 19.40 -3.86
CA SER A 384 5.91 19.61 -4.96
C SER A 384 6.62 18.31 -5.28
N PHE A 385 6.71 17.99 -6.55
CA PHE A 385 7.42 16.83 -7.08
C PHE A 385 8.41 17.28 -8.15
N ASN A 386 9.64 16.74 -8.10
CA ASN A 386 10.58 16.75 -9.20
C ASN A 386 11.17 15.36 -9.42
N GLY A 387 11.60 15.08 -10.65
CA GLY A 387 12.16 13.78 -10.98
C GLY A 387 13.18 13.85 -12.09
N ASP A 388 14.32 13.19 -11.87
CA ASP A 388 15.39 13.04 -12.84
C ASP A 388 15.67 11.57 -13.18
N GLN A 389 16.51 11.38 -14.19
CA GLN A 389 17.01 10.11 -14.65
C GLN A 389 18.54 10.18 -14.71
N ALA A 390 19.20 9.39 -13.89
CA ALA A 390 20.63 9.15 -14.04
C ALA A 390 20.87 8.27 -15.26
N ILE A 391 21.81 8.67 -16.10
CA ILE A 391 22.34 7.88 -17.21
C ILE A 391 23.69 7.35 -16.77
N PHE A 392 23.83 6.04 -16.78
CA PHE A 392 25.07 5.39 -16.42
C PHE A 392 26.01 5.26 -17.62
N ASN A 393 27.31 5.21 -17.35
CA ASN A 393 28.35 5.01 -18.35
C ASN A 393 28.08 3.70 -19.14
N PRO A 394 27.78 3.77 -20.45
CA PRO A 394 27.36 2.60 -21.22
C PRO A 394 28.42 1.51 -21.27
N GLN A 395 29.71 1.90 -21.40
CA GLN A 395 30.81 0.96 -21.51
C GLN A 395 31.01 0.18 -20.21
N LYS A 396 31.10 0.88 -19.05
CA LYS A 396 31.28 0.23 -17.75
C LYS A 396 30.11 -0.69 -17.39
N SER A 397 28.90 -0.22 -17.67
CA SER A 397 27.71 -1.04 -17.45
C SER A 397 27.69 -2.29 -18.35
N ALA A 398 28.08 -2.16 -19.62
CA ALA A 398 28.12 -3.29 -20.55
C ALA A 398 29.21 -4.30 -20.19
N GLU A 399 30.44 -3.84 -19.94
CA GLU A 399 31.58 -4.68 -19.56
C GLU A 399 31.31 -5.52 -18.31
N SER A 400 30.60 -4.94 -17.31
CA SER A 400 30.20 -5.61 -16.08
C SER A 400 28.90 -6.41 -16.19
N GLY A 401 28.21 -6.36 -17.34
CA GLY A 401 26.89 -6.94 -17.50
C GLY A 401 25.80 -6.27 -16.65
N GLY A 402 26.01 -5.01 -16.26
CA GLY A 402 25.07 -4.22 -15.45
C GLY A 402 25.35 -4.23 -13.93
N LEU A 403 26.46 -4.80 -13.50
CA LEU A 403 26.84 -4.80 -12.08
C LEU A 403 27.49 -3.48 -11.65
N VAL A 404 28.30 -2.84 -12.53
CA VAL A 404 28.97 -1.56 -12.26
C VAL A 404 28.28 -0.45 -13.03
N ASN A 405 27.66 0.49 -12.30
CA ASN A 405 26.86 1.56 -12.88
C ASN A 405 27.28 2.93 -12.31
N GLN A 406 28.26 3.53 -12.97
CA GLN A 406 28.72 4.89 -12.64
C GLN A 406 27.92 5.92 -13.43
N THR A 407 27.45 6.96 -12.75
CA THR A 407 26.63 8.02 -13.35
C THR A 407 27.49 8.95 -14.20
N ASP A 408 27.18 9.04 -15.48
CA ASP A 408 27.78 10.03 -16.39
C ASP A 408 27.05 11.36 -16.31
N THR A 409 25.72 11.35 -16.27
CA THR A 409 24.91 12.58 -16.26
C THR A 409 23.51 12.34 -15.71
N PHE A 410 22.80 13.45 -15.47
CA PHE A 410 21.38 13.48 -15.14
C PHE A 410 20.60 14.22 -16.22
N VAL A 411 19.43 13.71 -16.55
CA VAL A 411 18.44 14.36 -17.43
C VAL A 411 17.11 14.46 -16.72
N GLY A 412 16.30 15.45 -17.04
CA GLY A 412 14.94 15.55 -16.52
C GLY A 412 14.09 14.36 -16.99
N ARG A 413 13.43 13.68 -16.06
CA ARG A 413 12.54 12.58 -16.42
C ARG A 413 11.11 13.02 -16.69
N TYR A 414 10.62 13.97 -15.93
CA TYR A 414 9.28 14.51 -15.95
C TYR A 414 9.30 15.99 -15.66
N PRO A 415 8.31 16.77 -16.13
CA PRO A 415 8.16 18.16 -15.73
C PRO A 415 7.95 18.27 -14.22
N ASP A 416 8.53 19.29 -13.60
CA ASP A 416 8.29 19.61 -12.21
C ASP A 416 6.81 19.91 -12.00
N THR A 417 6.24 19.31 -10.95
CA THR A 417 4.81 19.38 -10.65
C THR A 417 4.57 20.00 -9.30
N LYS A 418 3.64 20.95 -9.23
CA LYS A 418 3.15 21.53 -7.99
C LYS A 418 1.64 21.36 -7.91
N THR A 419 1.16 20.78 -6.80
CA THR A 419 -0.26 20.57 -6.57
C THR A 419 -0.66 21.30 -5.29
N SER A 420 -1.72 22.07 -5.35
CA SER A 420 -2.33 22.72 -4.18
C SER A 420 -3.76 22.24 -4.06
N THR A 421 -4.14 21.78 -2.89
CA THR A 421 -5.49 21.33 -2.57
C THR A 421 -6.08 22.16 -1.45
N LEU A 422 -7.30 22.65 -1.62
CA LEU A 422 -8.11 23.25 -0.56
C LEU A 422 -9.47 22.56 -0.57
N SER A 423 -9.92 22.14 0.59
CA SER A 423 -11.19 21.42 0.70
C SER A 423 -11.98 21.87 1.93
N GLY A 424 -13.29 21.97 1.79
CA GLY A 424 -14.25 22.10 2.87
C GLY A 424 -15.19 20.91 2.91
N PHE A 425 -15.61 20.49 4.10
CA PHE A 425 -16.53 19.35 4.24
C PHE A 425 -17.50 19.56 5.41
N VAL A 426 -18.67 18.94 5.26
CA VAL A 426 -19.68 18.82 6.33
C VAL A 426 -20.22 17.39 6.28
N GLN A 427 -20.35 16.77 7.45
CA GLN A 427 -20.98 15.49 7.66
C GLN A 427 -21.93 15.57 8.83
N ALA A 428 -23.09 14.99 8.73
CA ALA A 428 -24.09 14.89 9.78
C ALA A 428 -24.52 13.43 9.96
N ASP A 429 -24.61 12.99 11.22
CA ASP A 429 -25.24 11.73 11.62
C ASP A 429 -26.51 12.11 12.41
N TRP A 430 -27.64 11.58 11.98
CA TRP A 430 -28.93 11.75 12.64
C TRP A 430 -29.40 10.42 13.22
N ASN A 431 -29.38 10.29 14.55
CA ASN A 431 -29.95 9.16 15.25
C ASN A 431 -31.49 9.35 15.30
N ILE A 432 -32.18 8.83 14.30
CA ILE A 432 -33.64 8.89 14.19
C ILE A 432 -34.28 8.15 15.36
N THR A 433 -33.71 6.97 15.67
CA THR A 433 -34.01 6.18 16.87
C THR A 433 -32.70 5.66 17.48
N ASN A 434 -32.76 4.94 18.59
CA ASN A 434 -31.59 4.25 19.15
C ASN A 434 -31.03 3.14 18.22
N GLN A 435 -31.85 2.67 17.26
CA GLN A 435 -31.50 1.60 16.33
C GLN A 435 -31.20 2.12 14.93
N LEU A 436 -31.76 3.27 14.54
CA LEU A 436 -31.69 3.78 13.16
C LEU A 436 -30.93 5.10 13.10
N THR A 437 -29.82 5.11 12.36
CA THR A 437 -29.00 6.28 12.09
C THR A 437 -28.95 6.55 10.59
N LEU A 438 -29.28 7.77 10.20
CA LEU A 438 -29.07 8.31 8.86
C LEU A 438 -27.83 9.19 8.89
N SER A 439 -26.89 8.97 7.99
CA SER A 439 -25.69 9.81 7.83
C SER A 439 -25.62 10.37 6.43
N GLY A 440 -25.09 11.58 6.30
CA GLY A 440 -24.85 12.20 5.01
C GLY A 440 -23.76 13.25 5.08
N GLY A 441 -23.09 13.48 3.97
CA GLY A 441 -22.03 14.46 3.91
C GLY A 441 -21.75 14.97 2.50
N VAL A 442 -21.14 16.15 2.48
CA VAL A 442 -20.64 16.79 1.26
C VAL A 442 -19.23 17.27 1.50
N ARG A 443 -18.38 17.10 0.50
CA ARG A 443 -17.04 17.68 0.43
C ARG A 443 -16.90 18.44 -0.87
N GLN A 444 -16.46 19.68 -0.78
CA GLN A 444 -16.03 20.50 -1.91
C GLN A 444 -14.51 20.53 -1.92
N GLN A 445 -13.89 20.25 -3.06
CA GLN A 445 -12.46 20.15 -3.22
C GLN A 445 -11.99 20.95 -4.44
N LEU A 446 -11.09 21.90 -4.20
CA LEU A 446 -10.41 22.70 -5.21
C LEU A 446 -8.99 22.22 -5.33
N ILE A 447 -8.60 21.72 -6.50
CA ILE A 447 -7.23 21.21 -6.75
C ILE A 447 -6.65 21.97 -7.93
N ASN A 448 -5.47 22.54 -7.74
CA ASN A 448 -4.69 23.17 -8.79
C ASN A 448 -3.42 22.36 -9.03
N VAL A 449 -3.23 21.87 -10.24
CA VAL A 449 -2.01 21.16 -10.68
C VAL A 449 -1.28 22.05 -11.66
N LYS A 450 -0.04 22.42 -11.34
CA LYS A 450 0.86 23.19 -12.20
C LYS A 450 2.02 22.34 -12.65
N LEU A 451 2.33 22.38 -13.94
CA LEU A 451 3.53 21.81 -14.54
C LEU A 451 4.44 22.94 -15.02
N ASP A 452 5.73 22.81 -14.81
CA ASP A 452 6.73 23.73 -15.37
C ASP A 452 7.09 23.32 -16.82
N ASP A 453 7.70 24.23 -17.59
CA ASP A 453 8.21 23.98 -18.94
C ASP A 453 9.21 22.82 -18.93
N PHE A 454 9.21 21.98 -19.97
CA PHE A 454 10.00 20.76 -19.97
C PHE A 454 10.50 20.40 -21.38
N VAL A 455 11.79 20.08 -21.51
CA VAL A 455 12.32 19.44 -22.73
C VAL A 455 12.02 17.96 -22.67
N GLY A 456 11.50 17.37 -23.75
CA GLY A 456 11.16 15.95 -23.80
C GLY A 456 12.32 15.06 -23.32
N PHE A 457 12.00 14.07 -22.48
CA PHE A 457 13.02 13.16 -21.89
C PHE A 457 13.92 12.52 -22.95
N LYS A 458 13.35 12.02 -24.05
CA LYS A 458 14.11 11.36 -25.12
C LYS A 458 15.04 12.33 -25.84
N GLU A 459 14.64 13.59 -26.03
CA GLU A 459 15.46 14.62 -26.67
C GLU A 459 16.65 14.98 -25.78
N GLN A 460 16.45 15.04 -24.46
CA GLN A 460 17.55 15.21 -23.51
C GLN A 460 18.54 14.05 -23.59
N VAL A 461 18.06 12.80 -23.70
CA VAL A 461 18.91 11.62 -23.91
C VAL A 461 19.67 11.71 -25.24
N TYR A 462 19.00 12.08 -26.34
CA TYR A 462 19.67 12.22 -27.64
C TYR A 462 20.80 13.28 -27.61
N MET A 463 20.54 14.43 -27.00
CA MET A 463 21.54 15.47 -26.81
C MET A 463 22.71 14.98 -25.96
N ASN A 464 22.48 14.21 -24.91
CA ASN A 464 23.53 13.60 -24.10
C ASN A 464 24.45 12.67 -24.91
N PHE A 465 23.95 12.03 -25.94
CA PHE A 465 24.72 11.17 -26.85
C PHE A 465 25.19 11.91 -28.11
N GLY A 466 25.17 13.25 -28.12
CA GLY A 466 25.75 14.08 -29.18
C GLY A 466 24.84 14.37 -30.38
N TYR A 467 23.56 14.02 -30.27
CA TYR A 467 22.59 14.31 -31.33
C TYR A 467 21.79 15.58 -31.01
N GLY A 468 22.30 16.70 -31.42
CA GLY A 468 21.78 18.04 -31.11
C GLY A 468 22.41 18.64 -29.85
N ASN A 469 22.37 19.97 -29.75
CA ASN A 469 22.89 20.71 -28.60
C ASN A 469 21.86 21.58 -27.87
N SER A 470 20.65 21.66 -28.41
CA SER A 470 19.52 22.39 -27.83
C SER A 470 18.18 21.80 -28.29
N ALA A 471 17.11 22.09 -27.54
CA ALA A 471 15.78 21.68 -27.86
C ALA A 471 14.73 22.72 -27.43
N ASP A 472 13.61 22.78 -28.18
CA ASP A 472 12.49 23.58 -27.76
C ASP A 472 11.84 22.95 -26.52
N VAL A 473 11.24 23.77 -25.66
CA VAL A 473 10.50 23.29 -24.50
C VAL A 473 9.04 22.99 -24.86
N VAL A 474 8.52 21.90 -24.34
CA VAL A 474 7.08 21.72 -24.21
C VAL A 474 6.59 22.64 -23.11
N LYS A 475 5.62 23.50 -23.43
CA LYS A 475 5.11 24.47 -22.46
C LYS A 475 4.35 23.75 -21.34
N GLY A 476 4.67 24.15 -20.13
CA GLY A 476 3.93 23.83 -18.93
C GLY A 476 2.56 24.51 -18.90
N GLY A 477 1.94 24.53 -17.75
CA GLY A 477 0.64 25.16 -17.57
C GLY A 477 -0.04 24.73 -16.28
N LYS A 478 -1.34 24.99 -16.20
CA LYS A 478 -2.16 24.67 -15.01
C LYS A 478 -3.42 23.93 -15.42
N ASN A 479 -3.84 22.99 -14.56
CA ASN A 479 -5.15 22.37 -14.61
C ASN A 479 -5.85 22.51 -13.26
N ASN A 480 -7.09 22.93 -13.26
CA ASN A 480 -7.92 23.12 -12.09
C ASN A 480 -9.03 22.07 -12.05
N TYR A 481 -9.21 21.46 -10.90
CA TYR A 481 -10.33 20.58 -10.64
C TYR A 481 -11.20 21.19 -9.55
N ASP A 482 -12.49 21.30 -9.82
CA ASP A 482 -13.53 21.69 -8.88
C ASP A 482 -14.46 20.49 -8.69
N VAL A 483 -14.41 19.87 -7.51
CA VAL A 483 -15.00 18.56 -7.28
C VAL A 483 -15.89 18.57 -6.05
N THR A 484 -17.16 18.30 -6.26
CA THR A 484 -18.11 18.00 -5.16
C THR A 484 -18.26 16.49 -5.03
N LEU A 485 -18.06 15.96 -3.83
CA LEU A 485 -18.23 14.56 -3.46
C LEU A 485 -19.31 14.43 -2.40
N LEU A 486 -20.17 13.43 -2.59
CA LEU A 486 -21.31 13.16 -1.72
C LEU A 486 -21.15 11.78 -1.07
N ASN A 487 -21.70 11.64 0.12
CA ASN A 487 -22.01 10.35 0.73
C ASN A 487 -23.37 10.38 1.44
N ALA A 488 -24.02 9.23 1.50
CA ALA A 488 -25.25 9.03 2.25
C ALA A 488 -25.32 7.59 2.73
N SER A 489 -25.73 7.34 3.96
CA SER A 489 -25.83 5.98 4.48
C SER A 489 -26.90 5.84 5.53
N LEU A 490 -27.45 4.63 5.61
CA LEU A 490 -28.42 4.22 6.60
C LEU A 490 -27.84 3.04 7.39
N LEU A 491 -27.76 3.18 8.70
CA LEU A 491 -27.35 2.11 9.62
C LEU A 491 -28.54 1.71 10.47
N TYR A 492 -28.84 0.39 10.48
CA TYR A 492 -29.87 -0.18 11.33
C TYR A 492 -29.28 -1.22 12.28
N LYS A 493 -29.38 -1.00 13.58
CA LYS A 493 -28.97 -1.93 14.65
C LYS A 493 -30.15 -2.84 14.96
N ILE A 494 -30.16 -4.04 14.37
CA ILE A 494 -31.21 -5.05 14.58
C ILE A 494 -31.22 -5.47 16.05
N THR A 495 -30.01 -5.69 16.61
CA THR A 495 -29.74 -5.91 18.03
C THR A 495 -28.46 -5.14 18.41
N PRO A 496 -28.05 -5.05 19.67
CA PRO A 496 -26.76 -4.48 20.03
C PRO A 496 -25.56 -5.09 19.34
N SER A 497 -25.63 -6.38 18.92
CA SER A 497 -24.55 -7.10 18.26
C SER A 497 -24.75 -7.29 16.74
N TRP A 498 -25.98 -7.13 16.21
CA TRP A 498 -26.29 -7.27 14.79
C TRP A 498 -26.64 -5.94 14.15
N GLN A 499 -25.99 -5.62 13.05
CA GLN A 499 -26.18 -4.39 12.29
C GLN A 499 -26.25 -4.69 10.79
N THR A 500 -27.00 -3.84 10.09
CA THR A 500 -27.02 -3.81 8.64
C THR A 500 -26.91 -2.35 8.17
N TRP A 501 -26.37 -2.13 6.99
CA TRP A 501 -26.26 -0.80 6.41
C TRP A 501 -26.52 -0.81 4.91
N LEU A 502 -26.93 0.35 4.44
CA LEU A 502 -26.90 0.76 3.04
C LEU A 502 -26.02 2.00 2.94
N ASN A 503 -25.07 2.01 2.02
CA ASN A 503 -24.12 3.13 1.86
C ASN A 503 -23.99 3.50 0.38
N PHE A 504 -24.08 4.79 0.09
CA PHE A 504 -23.69 5.43 -1.15
C PHE A 504 -22.51 6.34 -0.87
N SER A 505 -21.45 6.27 -1.68
CA SER A 505 -20.29 7.13 -1.52
C SER A 505 -19.61 7.42 -2.85
N GLN A 506 -18.94 8.56 -2.92
CA GLN A 506 -18.19 9.00 -4.07
C GLN A 506 -16.72 9.13 -3.73
N GLY A 507 -15.85 8.71 -4.64
CA GLY A 507 -14.41 8.93 -4.61
C GLY A 507 -13.96 9.69 -5.86
N PHE A 508 -12.77 10.28 -5.79
CA PHE A 508 -12.16 11.00 -6.89
C PHE A 508 -10.67 10.74 -6.97
N ALA A 509 -10.15 10.62 -8.19
CA ALA A 509 -8.72 10.49 -8.43
C ALA A 509 -8.26 11.51 -9.47
N VAL A 510 -7.14 12.17 -9.19
CA VAL A 510 -6.45 13.07 -10.12
C VAL A 510 -5.48 12.22 -10.95
N PRO A 511 -5.53 12.29 -12.29
CA PRO A 511 -4.54 11.62 -13.12
C PRO A 511 -3.12 12.16 -12.92
N ASP A 512 -2.11 11.30 -13.10
CA ASP A 512 -0.71 11.68 -13.05
C ASP A 512 -0.36 12.61 -14.23
N ALA A 513 -0.38 13.90 -13.98
CA ALA A 513 -0.13 14.92 -14.99
C ALA A 513 1.31 14.85 -15.54
N ALA A 514 2.30 14.56 -14.70
CA ALA A 514 3.70 14.50 -15.12
C ALA A 514 3.96 13.37 -16.14
N LYS A 515 3.19 12.28 -16.09
CA LYS A 515 3.27 11.19 -17.09
C LYS A 515 2.49 11.47 -18.37
N SER A 516 1.52 12.38 -18.32
CA SER A 516 0.65 12.67 -19.47
C SER A 516 1.15 13.83 -20.33
N TYR A 517 1.95 14.70 -19.72
CA TYR A 517 2.49 15.91 -20.37
C TYR A 517 4.01 15.92 -20.37
N GLY A 518 4.61 16.92 -21.04
CA GLY A 518 6.07 17.02 -21.16
C GLY A 518 6.64 16.22 -22.33
N PHE A 519 5.78 15.61 -23.15
CA PHE A 519 6.18 14.91 -24.37
C PHE A 519 5.81 15.72 -25.62
N GLY A 520 6.73 15.69 -26.61
CA GLY A 520 6.54 16.37 -27.87
C GLY A 520 6.98 15.52 -29.06
N LYS A 521 6.49 15.89 -30.23
CA LYS A 521 7.02 15.41 -31.51
C LYS A 521 8.05 16.41 -31.97
N TYR A 522 9.29 15.99 -32.09
CA TYR A 522 10.41 16.85 -32.48
C TYR A 522 11.03 16.43 -33.81
N LYS A 523 11.71 17.37 -34.44
CA LYS A 523 12.54 17.16 -35.61
C LYS A 523 13.92 17.79 -35.34
N LEU A 524 14.97 17.01 -35.53
CA LEU A 524 16.34 17.53 -35.49
C LEU A 524 16.63 18.29 -36.81
N ASP A 525 16.96 19.56 -36.69
CA ASP A 525 17.38 20.40 -37.79
C ASP A 525 18.42 21.41 -37.28
N ASN A 526 19.50 21.61 -38.06
CA ASN A 526 20.61 22.52 -37.70
C ASN A 526 21.11 22.33 -36.25
N ASN A 527 21.27 21.06 -35.83
CA ASN A 527 21.73 20.65 -34.49
C ASN A 527 20.83 21.08 -33.33
N ARG A 528 19.54 21.40 -33.63
CA ARG A 528 18.50 21.77 -32.67
C ARG A 528 17.27 20.87 -32.82
N TRP A 529 16.71 20.45 -31.73
CA TRP A 529 15.43 19.73 -31.67
C TRP A 529 14.26 20.72 -31.68
N ASN A 530 13.66 20.93 -32.83
CA ASN A 530 12.54 21.84 -33.02
C ASN A 530 11.24 21.08 -32.70
N LEU A 531 10.41 21.64 -31.82
CA LEU A 531 9.12 21.07 -31.42
C LEU A 531 8.11 21.29 -32.55
N LEU A 532 7.60 20.20 -33.10
CA LEU A 532 6.55 20.22 -34.14
C LEU A 532 5.14 20.20 -33.55
N ASN A 533 4.96 19.46 -32.47
CA ASN A 533 3.67 19.33 -31.80
C ASN A 533 3.87 18.82 -30.37
N SER A 534 2.97 19.20 -29.46
CA SER A 534 2.96 18.71 -28.08
C SER A 534 1.55 18.79 -27.50
N ILE A 535 1.34 18.07 -26.43
CA ILE A 535 0.10 18.19 -25.64
C ILE A 535 0.36 19.18 -24.51
N ASN A 536 -0.37 20.30 -24.52
CA ASN A 536 -0.31 21.32 -23.47
C ASN A 536 -1.41 21.08 -22.44
N ILE A 537 -1.06 21.07 -21.16
CA ILE A 537 -2.01 20.86 -20.05
C ILE A 537 -3.13 21.93 -20.00
N ALA A 538 -2.83 23.17 -20.42
CA ALA A 538 -3.79 24.25 -20.41
C ALA A 538 -4.81 24.15 -21.57
N GLU A 539 -4.39 23.59 -22.71
CA GLU A 539 -5.23 23.43 -23.90
C GLU A 539 -6.01 22.10 -23.88
N GLN A 540 -5.42 21.06 -23.33
CA GLN A 540 -5.99 19.72 -23.22
C GLN A 540 -5.94 19.19 -21.79
N PRO A 541 -6.70 19.77 -20.85
CA PRO A 541 -6.68 19.37 -19.45
C PRO A 541 -7.23 17.95 -19.28
N LEU A 542 -6.54 17.12 -18.50
CA LEU A 542 -7.06 15.82 -18.10
C LEU A 542 -8.20 15.99 -17.10
N SER A 543 -9.33 15.37 -17.39
CA SER A 543 -10.42 15.28 -16.41
C SER A 543 -10.09 14.29 -15.30
N GLY A 544 -10.53 14.58 -14.09
CA GLY A 544 -10.43 13.64 -12.99
C GLY A 544 -11.39 12.47 -13.13
N ILE A 545 -11.11 11.40 -12.40
CA ILE A 545 -11.91 10.18 -12.39
C ILE A 545 -12.80 10.17 -11.15
N LYS A 546 -14.09 10.33 -11.33
CA LYS A 546 -15.09 10.20 -10.26
C LYS A 546 -15.64 8.78 -10.23
N THR A 547 -15.70 8.19 -9.04
CA THR A 547 -16.26 6.85 -8.80
C THR A 547 -17.48 6.97 -7.91
N ASN A 548 -18.59 6.38 -8.32
CA ASN A 548 -19.80 6.21 -7.50
C ASN A 548 -19.84 4.77 -7.00
N GLN A 549 -20.08 4.57 -5.71
CA GLN A 549 -20.18 3.25 -5.11
C GLN A 549 -21.45 3.12 -4.30
N MET A 550 -22.08 1.97 -4.40
CA MET A 550 -23.16 1.50 -3.53
C MET A 550 -22.72 0.24 -2.80
N GLU A 551 -23.12 0.12 -1.55
CA GLU A 551 -22.78 -1.02 -0.71
C GLU A 551 -23.97 -1.33 0.22
N VAL A 552 -24.33 -2.62 0.34
CA VAL A 552 -25.22 -3.15 1.36
C VAL A 552 -24.47 -4.20 2.14
N GLY A 553 -24.52 -4.14 3.46
CA GLY A 553 -23.75 -5.06 4.28
C GLY A 553 -24.38 -5.34 5.62
N PHE A 554 -23.79 -6.31 6.31
CA PHE A 554 -24.13 -6.67 7.66
C PHE A 554 -22.89 -6.89 8.52
N ARG A 555 -23.03 -6.73 9.81
CA ARG A 555 -22.00 -7.02 10.81
C ARG A 555 -22.61 -7.62 12.04
N HIS A 556 -21.97 -8.69 12.52
CA HIS A 556 -22.20 -9.25 13.84
C HIS A 556 -20.88 -9.23 14.61
N ASN A 557 -20.88 -8.59 15.75
CA ASN A 557 -19.71 -8.53 16.60
C ASN A 557 -20.07 -9.03 18.00
N ASN A 558 -19.39 -10.10 18.43
CA ASN A 558 -19.41 -10.58 19.80
C ASN A 558 -18.01 -10.42 20.37
N ASN A 559 -17.86 -9.50 21.35
CA ASN A 559 -16.55 -8.97 21.78
C ASN A 559 -15.66 -9.97 22.53
N SER A 560 -16.16 -11.13 22.98
CA SER A 560 -15.39 -12.07 23.78
C SER A 560 -15.32 -13.47 23.20
N GLU A 561 -16.46 -14.13 23.09
CA GLU A 561 -16.59 -15.51 22.63
C GLU A 561 -17.80 -15.62 21.70
N GLY A 562 -17.77 -16.60 20.80
CA GLY A 562 -18.85 -16.87 19.86
C GLY A 562 -18.59 -16.37 18.45
N LEU A 563 -19.68 -16.19 17.69
CA LEU A 563 -19.66 -15.80 16.30
C LEU A 563 -19.26 -14.33 16.13
N TYR A 564 -18.37 -14.05 15.21
CA TYR A 564 -18.19 -12.73 14.61
C TYR A 564 -18.29 -12.84 13.08
N ALA A 565 -18.91 -11.88 12.45
CA ALA A 565 -19.09 -11.89 11.00
C ALA A 565 -19.26 -10.47 10.46
N GLN A 566 -18.72 -10.22 9.28
CA GLN A 566 -18.98 -9.03 8.49
C GLN A 566 -19.02 -9.41 7.02
N GLY A 567 -19.98 -8.87 6.29
CA GLY A 567 -20.02 -9.06 4.84
C GLY A 567 -20.75 -7.95 4.15
N SER A 568 -20.35 -7.65 2.91
CA SER A 568 -21.00 -6.65 2.07
C SER A 568 -20.99 -7.04 0.59
N LEU A 569 -22.07 -6.70 -0.09
CA LEU A 569 -22.16 -6.63 -1.53
C LEU A 569 -21.87 -5.20 -1.95
N PHE A 570 -21.01 -5.00 -2.93
CA PHE A 570 -20.62 -3.69 -3.43
C PHE A 570 -20.74 -3.60 -4.95
N TYR A 571 -21.03 -2.41 -5.44
CA TYR A 571 -21.02 -2.04 -6.85
C TYR A 571 -20.41 -0.65 -6.99
N ALA A 572 -19.32 -0.52 -7.76
CA ALA A 572 -18.64 0.74 -8.02
C ALA A 572 -18.55 1.01 -9.52
N LEU A 573 -18.87 2.22 -9.93
CA LEU A 573 -18.89 2.65 -11.33
C LEU A 573 -18.12 3.96 -11.51
N SER A 574 -17.26 4.04 -12.51
CA SER A 574 -16.67 5.29 -13.01
C SER A 574 -16.88 5.42 -14.50
N ASN A 575 -16.97 6.67 -14.98
CA ASN A 575 -17.22 6.98 -16.41
C ASN A 575 -15.91 7.11 -17.20
N LYS A 576 -14.77 6.96 -16.56
CA LYS A 576 -13.45 7.10 -17.17
C LYS A 576 -12.52 6.03 -16.65
N THR A 577 -11.57 5.64 -17.47
CA THR A 577 -10.49 4.72 -17.11
C THR A 577 -9.15 5.27 -17.58
N LEU A 578 -8.07 4.72 -17.03
CA LEU A 578 -6.70 5.06 -17.43
C LEU A 578 -6.20 4.00 -18.41
N LYS A 579 -5.63 4.43 -19.53
CA LYS A 579 -4.82 3.60 -20.42
C LYS A 579 -3.35 3.88 -20.13
N ILE A 580 -2.60 2.83 -19.83
CA ILE A 580 -1.16 2.91 -19.67
C ILE A 580 -0.51 2.48 -20.98
N ASP A 581 0.26 3.37 -21.60
CA ASP A 581 1.11 3.05 -22.74
C ASP A 581 2.53 2.79 -22.23
N ASN A 582 2.94 1.53 -22.25
CA ASN A 582 4.22 1.10 -21.71
C ASN A 582 5.41 1.55 -22.59
N ALA A 583 5.20 1.70 -23.88
CA ALA A 583 6.25 2.15 -24.81
C ALA A 583 6.52 3.65 -24.72
N ALA A 584 5.47 4.43 -24.49
CA ALA A 584 5.56 5.88 -24.38
C ALA A 584 5.63 6.38 -22.94
N PHE A 585 5.46 5.52 -21.93
CA PHE A 585 5.31 5.92 -20.52
C PHE A 585 4.22 6.96 -20.29
N THR A 586 3.17 6.92 -21.10
CA THR A 586 2.05 7.85 -21.01
C THR A 586 0.85 7.18 -20.36
N ILE A 587 0.12 7.95 -19.58
CA ILE A 587 -1.20 7.60 -19.11
C ILE A 587 -2.19 8.50 -19.82
N SER A 588 -3.13 7.92 -20.56
CA SER A 588 -4.23 8.64 -21.17
C SER A 588 -5.55 8.28 -20.49
N LEU A 589 -6.43 9.27 -20.40
CA LEU A 589 -7.81 9.04 -19.98
C LEU A 589 -8.63 8.57 -21.17
N LEU A 590 -9.35 7.47 -20.98
CA LEU A 590 -10.33 6.98 -21.92
C LEU A 590 -11.73 7.24 -21.36
N ASP A 591 -12.63 7.75 -22.19
CA ASP A 591 -14.06 7.85 -21.87
C ASP A 591 -14.71 6.46 -21.98
N GLN A 592 -14.26 5.56 -21.13
CA GLN A 592 -14.78 4.20 -21.00
C GLN A 592 -15.26 4.01 -19.56
N LYS A 593 -16.42 3.38 -19.41
CA LYS A 593 -16.91 3.05 -18.08
C LYS A 593 -16.15 1.85 -17.53
N LEU A 594 -15.87 1.92 -16.23
CA LEU A 594 -15.29 0.84 -15.47
C LEU A 594 -16.21 0.50 -14.30
N ARG A 595 -16.61 -0.77 -14.17
CA ARG A 595 -17.36 -1.26 -13.02
C ARG A 595 -16.60 -2.35 -12.27
N ASN A 596 -16.71 -2.32 -10.95
CA ASN A 596 -16.22 -3.36 -10.04
C ASN A 596 -17.38 -3.72 -9.11
N TYR A 597 -17.68 -5.01 -9.00
CA TYR A 597 -18.75 -5.48 -8.12
C TYR A 597 -18.41 -6.83 -7.53
N GLY A 598 -19.02 -7.14 -6.40
CA GLY A 598 -18.74 -8.41 -5.75
C GLY A 598 -19.19 -8.48 -4.31
N PHE A 599 -18.69 -9.50 -3.63
CA PHE A 599 -18.86 -9.75 -2.22
C PHE A 599 -17.52 -9.73 -1.49
N GLU A 600 -17.47 -9.04 -0.37
CA GLU A 600 -16.34 -9.03 0.55
C GLU A 600 -16.83 -9.38 1.94
N GLY A 601 -16.15 -10.30 2.64
CA GLY A 601 -16.59 -10.68 3.97
C GLY A 601 -15.57 -11.47 4.77
N ALA A 602 -15.83 -11.57 6.08
CA ALA A 602 -15.12 -12.43 7.00
C ALA A 602 -16.12 -13.04 8.01
N VAL A 603 -15.79 -14.24 8.45
CA VAL A 603 -16.54 -14.96 9.49
C VAL A 603 -15.57 -15.74 10.36
N GLY A 604 -15.87 -15.81 11.64
CA GLY A 604 -15.12 -16.68 12.55
C GLY A 604 -15.90 -16.95 13.84
N TYR A 605 -15.42 -17.92 14.56
CA TYR A 605 -15.98 -18.33 15.84
C TYR A 605 -14.88 -18.56 16.88
N LYS A 606 -15.01 -17.87 18.01
CA LYS A 606 -14.10 -18.00 19.15
C LYS A 606 -14.74 -18.90 20.20
N PHE A 607 -14.10 -20.02 20.50
CA PHE A 607 -14.55 -20.98 21.51
C PHE A 607 -13.98 -20.60 22.88
N ALA A 608 -14.69 -20.94 23.94
CA ALA A 608 -14.31 -20.66 25.33
C ALA A 608 -12.92 -21.20 25.71
N GLN A 609 -12.47 -22.30 25.09
CA GLN A 609 -11.17 -22.92 25.34
C GLN A 609 -10.02 -22.22 24.59
N GLY A 610 -10.27 -21.07 23.94
CA GLY A 610 -9.28 -20.32 23.18
C GLY A 610 -9.03 -20.82 21.77
N LEU A 611 -9.75 -21.85 21.31
CA LEU A 611 -9.75 -22.23 19.90
C LEU A 611 -10.52 -21.18 19.09
N GLU A 612 -10.02 -20.84 17.91
CA GLU A 612 -10.64 -19.93 16.96
C GLU A 612 -10.62 -20.55 15.57
N LEU A 613 -11.74 -20.49 14.88
CA LEU A 613 -11.86 -20.84 13.46
C LEU A 613 -12.35 -19.60 12.72
N GLY A 614 -11.75 -19.28 11.58
CA GLY A 614 -12.18 -18.12 10.83
C GLY A 614 -11.66 -18.08 9.41
N GLY A 615 -12.14 -17.11 8.67
CA GLY A 615 -11.69 -16.86 7.32
C GLY A 615 -12.28 -15.58 6.75
N ASN A 616 -11.74 -15.18 5.62
CA ASN A 616 -12.20 -14.05 4.85
C ASN A 616 -12.22 -14.38 3.35
N VAL A 617 -13.02 -13.65 2.59
CA VAL A 617 -13.21 -13.89 1.17
C VAL A 617 -13.46 -12.59 0.41
N LEU A 618 -12.91 -12.51 -0.78
CA LEU A 618 -13.27 -11.57 -1.84
C LEU A 618 -13.70 -12.36 -3.08
N LEU A 619 -14.93 -12.16 -3.51
CA LEU A 619 -15.42 -12.60 -4.82
C LEU A 619 -15.73 -11.34 -5.61
N MET A 620 -15.01 -11.09 -6.69
CA MET A 620 -15.07 -9.81 -7.40
C MET A 620 -14.95 -10.00 -8.90
N GLU A 621 -15.72 -9.20 -9.62
CA GLU A 621 -15.57 -8.97 -11.05
C GLU A 621 -15.21 -7.51 -11.31
N SER A 622 -14.32 -7.32 -12.26
CA SER A 622 -13.88 -6.02 -12.76
C SER A 622 -14.04 -5.98 -14.27
N GLU A 623 -14.79 -5.02 -14.78
CA GLU A 623 -15.11 -4.96 -16.20
C GLU A 623 -14.99 -3.54 -16.74
N THR A 624 -14.55 -3.44 -18.00
CA THR A 624 -14.47 -2.21 -18.77
C THR A 624 -15.47 -2.30 -19.92
N GLU A 625 -16.24 -1.24 -20.15
CA GLU A 625 -17.15 -1.14 -21.31
C GLU A 625 -16.33 -0.90 -22.59
N THR A 626 -16.50 -1.76 -23.58
CA THR A 626 -15.87 -1.63 -24.90
C THR A 626 -16.93 -1.30 -25.93
N VAL A 627 -16.59 -0.52 -26.97
CA VAL A 627 -17.54 -0.06 -28.01
C VAL A 627 -18.13 -1.25 -28.74
N ASP A 628 -17.32 -2.24 -29.07
CA ASP A 628 -17.72 -3.34 -29.97
C ASP A 628 -18.28 -4.56 -29.23
N LYS A 629 -17.89 -4.80 -27.98
CA LYS A 629 -18.19 -6.04 -27.26
C LYS A 629 -18.94 -5.83 -25.94
N GLY A 630 -19.30 -4.56 -25.61
CA GLY A 630 -19.92 -4.23 -24.33
C GLY A 630 -18.97 -4.44 -23.14
N TRP A 631 -19.48 -4.95 -22.02
CA TRP A 631 -18.70 -5.20 -20.82
C TRP A 631 -17.76 -6.39 -20.99
N GLN A 632 -16.47 -6.16 -20.76
CA GLN A 632 -15.41 -7.15 -20.86
C GLN A 632 -14.54 -7.12 -19.59
N ASN A 633 -13.99 -8.27 -19.21
CA ASN A 633 -13.08 -8.37 -18.08
C ASN A 633 -11.93 -7.38 -18.21
N GLN A 634 -11.65 -6.66 -17.13
CA GLN A 634 -10.57 -5.69 -17.08
C GLN A 634 -9.21 -6.40 -17.14
N SER A 635 -8.19 -5.67 -17.61
CA SER A 635 -6.82 -6.17 -17.73
C SER A 635 -6.29 -6.74 -16.41
N VAL A 636 -5.53 -7.84 -16.51
CA VAL A 636 -4.80 -8.47 -15.40
C VAL A 636 -3.86 -7.51 -14.68
N TYR A 637 -3.44 -6.41 -15.32
CA TYR A 637 -2.54 -5.42 -14.72
C TYR A 637 -3.16 -4.61 -13.59
N THR A 638 -4.47 -4.43 -13.62
CA THR A 638 -5.17 -3.45 -12.77
C THR A 638 -6.26 -4.04 -11.91
N THR A 639 -6.52 -5.35 -12.04
CA THR A 639 -7.58 -6.01 -11.29
C THR A 639 -7.05 -7.08 -10.34
N ASN A 640 -7.81 -7.35 -9.27
CA ASN A 640 -7.51 -8.43 -8.33
C ASN A 640 -8.18 -9.72 -8.77
N PRO A 641 -7.48 -10.85 -8.74
CA PRO A 641 -8.15 -12.14 -8.65
C PRO A 641 -9.02 -12.22 -7.39
N SER A 642 -10.13 -12.91 -7.46
CA SER A 642 -10.87 -13.34 -6.27
C SER A 642 -9.97 -14.18 -5.37
N LYS A 643 -10.14 -14.10 -4.06
CA LYS A 643 -9.27 -14.78 -3.08
C LYS A 643 -10.02 -15.12 -1.80
N PHE A 644 -9.47 -16.05 -1.03
CA PHE A 644 -9.93 -16.31 0.32
C PHE A 644 -8.79 -16.76 1.23
N MET A 645 -8.96 -16.55 2.51
CA MET A 645 -8.09 -17.03 3.57
C MET A 645 -8.92 -17.74 4.61
N VAL A 646 -8.45 -18.88 5.11
CA VAL A 646 -9.06 -19.65 6.21
C VAL A 646 -7.98 -19.92 7.23
N PHE A 647 -8.34 -19.88 8.50
CA PHE A 647 -7.41 -20.22 9.57
C PHE A 647 -8.08 -20.96 10.73
N THR A 648 -7.25 -21.71 11.45
CA THR A 648 -7.52 -22.19 12.78
C THR A 648 -6.46 -21.65 13.72
N GLY A 649 -6.87 -21.15 14.88
CA GLY A 649 -6.01 -20.62 15.91
C GLY A 649 -6.30 -21.24 17.26
N TRP A 650 -5.29 -21.35 18.13
CA TRP A 650 -5.47 -21.75 19.51
C TRP A 650 -4.68 -20.80 20.43
N ASN A 651 -5.43 -19.99 21.17
CA ASN A 651 -4.91 -19.00 22.10
C ASN A 651 -5.04 -19.54 23.53
N ALA A 652 -3.94 -20.08 24.06
CA ALA A 652 -3.85 -20.53 25.45
C ALA A 652 -3.09 -19.51 26.33
N LYS A 653 -3.10 -19.68 27.64
CA LYS A 653 -2.44 -18.78 28.58
C LYS A 653 -0.93 -18.60 28.29
N LYS A 654 -0.24 -19.70 27.90
CA LYS A 654 1.21 -19.72 27.70
C LYS A 654 1.66 -19.75 26.23
N PHE A 655 0.76 -19.96 25.29
CA PHE A 655 1.10 -20.02 23.87
C PHE A 655 -0.08 -19.60 22.99
N SER A 656 0.24 -19.19 21.80
CA SER A 656 -0.72 -18.98 20.71
C SER A 656 -0.18 -19.69 19.46
N LEU A 657 -1.06 -20.42 18.77
CA LEU A 657 -0.73 -21.16 17.54
C LEU A 657 -1.76 -20.83 16.49
N ARG A 658 -1.37 -20.71 15.25
CA ARG A 658 -2.24 -20.48 14.10
C ARG A 658 -1.75 -21.22 12.86
N LEU A 659 -2.62 -21.99 12.26
CA LEU A 659 -2.45 -22.53 10.93
C LEU A 659 -3.37 -21.75 10.00
N GLN A 660 -2.84 -21.20 8.93
CA GLN A 660 -3.61 -20.44 7.96
C GLN A 660 -3.36 -20.93 6.53
N MET A 661 -4.40 -20.87 5.71
CA MET A 661 -4.37 -21.16 4.29
C MET A 661 -4.79 -19.92 3.53
N GLN A 662 -4.02 -19.50 2.57
CA GLN A 662 -4.35 -18.42 1.64
C GLN A 662 -4.49 -18.97 0.23
N ASN A 663 -5.52 -18.53 -0.48
CA ASN A 663 -5.77 -18.91 -1.87
C ASN A 663 -6.02 -17.67 -2.72
N SER A 664 -5.34 -17.59 -3.85
CA SER A 664 -5.67 -16.70 -4.96
C SER A 664 -6.29 -17.51 -6.07
N MET A 665 -7.41 -17.06 -6.63
CA MET A 665 -8.12 -17.76 -7.71
C MET A 665 -7.54 -17.40 -9.08
N ASN A 666 -7.93 -18.16 -10.10
CA ASN A 666 -7.59 -17.85 -11.49
C ASN A 666 -8.36 -16.61 -11.96
N TYR A 667 -7.73 -15.86 -12.85
CA TYR A 667 -8.39 -14.74 -13.53
C TYR A 667 -7.95 -14.69 -14.99
N THR A 668 -8.87 -14.36 -15.89
CA THR A 668 -8.60 -14.19 -17.33
C THR A 668 -9.21 -12.87 -17.79
N ASP A 669 -8.42 -12.04 -18.46
CA ASP A 669 -8.86 -10.73 -18.95
C ASP A 669 -9.43 -10.78 -20.38
N LEU A 670 -9.82 -9.60 -20.90
CA LEU A 670 -10.39 -9.41 -22.25
C LEU A 670 -9.41 -9.78 -23.37
N ALA A 671 -8.12 -9.83 -23.11
CA ALA A 671 -7.07 -10.19 -24.06
C ALA A 671 -6.61 -11.65 -23.90
N ASP A 672 -7.40 -12.48 -23.21
CA ASP A 672 -7.06 -13.88 -22.85
C ASP A 672 -5.77 -14.05 -22.05
N MET A 673 -5.26 -12.98 -21.45
CA MET A 673 -4.16 -13.06 -20.50
C MET A 673 -4.63 -13.70 -19.19
N LYS A 674 -3.87 -14.67 -18.68
CA LYS A 674 -4.29 -15.49 -17.53
C LYS A 674 -3.38 -15.30 -16.34
N ILE A 675 -4.01 -15.08 -15.17
CA ILE A 675 -3.38 -15.25 -13.86
C ILE A 675 -3.78 -16.63 -13.34
N THR A 676 -2.79 -17.45 -13.06
CA THR A 676 -2.97 -18.76 -12.42
C THR A 676 -2.95 -18.57 -10.90
N GLY A 677 -4.01 -18.99 -10.24
CA GLY A 677 -4.13 -18.96 -8.80
C GLY A 677 -3.23 -20.00 -8.10
N TYR A 678 -3.02 -19.78 -6.82
CA TYR A 678 -2.24 -20.70 -5.99
C TYR A 678 -2.79 -20.74 -4.56
N THR A 679 -2.42 -21.82 -3.84
CA THR A 679 -2.77 -22.00 -2.43
C THR A 679 -1.49 -22.20 -1.63
N LEU A 680 -1.35 -21.47 -0.53
CA LEU A 680 -0.24 -21.56 0.41
C LEU A 680 -0.76 -21.83 1.81
N PHE A 681 0.07 -22.46 2.63
CA PHE A 681 -0.21 -22.72 4.03
C PHE A 681 0.94 -22.21 4.88
N ASP A 682 0.60 -21.51 5.97
CA ASP A 682 1.57 -20.99 6.92
C ASP A 682 1.20 -21.45 8.33
N PHE A 683 2.21 -21.67 9.16
CA PHE A 683 2.06 -21.96 10.57
C PHE A 683 2.84 -20.94 11.39
N ILE A 684 2.16 -20.25 12.28
CA ILE A 684 2.76 -19.20 13.12
C ILE A 684 2.36 -19.41 14.58
N GLY A 685 3.20 -18.96 15.49
CA GLY A 685 2.87 -19.06 16.90
C GLY A 685 3.84 -18.30 17.79
N ASP A 686 3.46 -18.25 19.05
CA ASP A 686 4.26 -17.69 20.13
C ASP A 686 4.17 -18.52 21.40
N VAL A 687 5.24 -18.47 22.20
CA VAL A 687 5.32 -19.08 23.53
C VAL A 687 5.73 -18.01 24.54
N LYS A 688 4.87 -17.77 25.52
CA LYS A 688 5.12 -16.82 26.61
C LYS A 688 6.00 -17.48 27.66
N LEU A 689 7.16 -16.87 27.92
CA LEU A 689 8.08 -17.24 28.97
C LEU A 689 7.89 -16.34 30.18
N ASN A 690 8.59 -16.65 31.31
CA ASN A 690 8.56 -15.79 32.48
C ASN A 690 9.10 -14.37 32.19
N LYS A 691 10.06 -14.28 31.27
CA LYS A 691 10.61 -13.00 30.79
C LYS A 691 10.57 -12.99 29.26
N GLY A 692 9.50 -12.40 28.68
CA GLY A 692 9.35 -12.23 27.24
C GLY A 692 8.62 -13.37 26.52
N THR A 693 8.64 -13.31 25.21
CA THR A 693 7.89 -14.20 24.31
C THR A 693 8.78 -14.67 23.18
N ILE A 694 8.84 -15.98 22.94
CA ILE A 694 9.44 -16.55 21.72
C ILE A 694 8.35 -16.57 20.65
N ASN A 695 8.66 -16.07 19.48
CA ASN A 695 7.79 -16.12 18.30
C ASN A 695 8.44 -17.02 17.25
N PHE A 696 7.64 -17.73 16.48
CA PHE A 696 8.10 -18.58 15.39
C PHE A 696 7.08 -18.64 14.25
N GLY A 697 7.57 -18.96 13.07
CA GLY A 697 6.72 -19.14 11.91
C GLY A 697 7.36 -20.03 10.84
N ILE A 698 6.51 -20.70 10.08
CA ILE A 698 6.85 -21.46 8.88
C ILE A 698 5.90 -20.98 7.79
N GLN A 699 6.44 -20.28 6.80
CA GLN A 699 5.68 -19.86 5.62
C GLN A 699 5.82 -20.89 4.50
N ASN A 700 4.78 -21.04 3.68
CA ASN A 700 4.73 -22.03 2.59
C ASN A 700 5.16 -23.43 3.06
N ILE A 701 4.47 -23.97 4.07
CA ILE A 701 4.82 -25.23 4.77
C ILE A 701 5.06 -26.39 3.80
N PHE A 702 4.27 -26.47 2.72
CA PHE A 702 4.33 -27.56 1.75
C PHE A 702 5.34 -27.30 0.61
N ASN A 703 6.19 -26.29 0.75
CA ASN A 703 7.18 -25.90 -0.23
C ASN A 703 6.61 -25.82 -1.66
N LYS A 704 5.42 -25.23 -1.79
CA LYS A 704 4.73 -25.09 -3.07
C LYS A 704 5.51 -24.18 -3.99
N GLN A 705 5.87 -24.67 -5.18
CA GLN A 705 6.40 -23.84 -6.26
C GLN A 705 5.26 -23.04 -6.88
N TYR A 706 5.40 -21.72 -6.96
CA TYR A 706 4.40 -20.84 -7.57
C TYR A 706 5.05 -19.56 -8.14
N THR A 707 4.42 -19.01 -9.16
CA THR A 707 4.75 -17.66 -9.62
C THR A 707 3.80 -16.68 -8.92
N SER A 708 4.35 -15.66 -8.27
CA SER A 708 3.53 -14.67 -7.57
C SER A 708 2.58 -13.96 -8.54
N ILE A 709 1.50 -13.36 -8.03
CA ILE A 709 0.57 -12.57 -8.88
C ILE A 709 1.33 -11.49 -9.64
N TRP A 710 2.26 -10.80 -8.98
CA TRP A 710 3.10 -9.81 -9.64
C TRP A 710 4.04 -10.46 -10.66
N GLY A 711 4.66 -11.59 -10.35
CA GLY A 711 5.52 -12.32 -11.29
C GLY A 711 4.81 -12.70 -12.58
N GLN A 712 3.53 -13.05 -12.52
CA GLN A 712 2.71 -13.31 -13.69
C GLN A 712 2.38 -12.03 -14.47
N ARG A 713 2.01 -10.95 -13.78
CA ARG A 713 1.73 -9.64 -14.38
C ARG A 713 2.97 -9.04 -15.06
N SER A 714 4.14 -9.15 -14.43
CA SER A 714 5.37 -8.53 -14.90
C SER A 714 5.87 -9.10 -16.21
N VAL A 715 5.66 -10.40 -16.48
CA VAL A 715 5.97 -11.02 -17.77
C VAL A 715 5.21 -10.33 -18.91
N PHE A 716 3.93 -10.08 -18.73
CA PHE A 716 3.12 -9.38 -19.72
C PHE A 716 3.50 -7.90 -19.82
N PHE A 717 3.77 -7.28 -18.67
CA PHE A 717 4.03 -5.83 -18.56
C PHE A 717 5.36 -5.43 -19.23
N TYR A 718 6.43 -6.19 -19.00
CA TYR A 718 7.75 -5.85 -19.52
C TYR A 718 8.05 -6.47 -20.89
N GLY A 719 7.24 -7.43 -21.35
CA GLY A 719 7.40 -8.05 -22.66
C GLY A 719 8.75 -8.72 -22.91
N ALA A 720 9.45 -9.09 -21.85
CA ALA A 720 10.81 -9.65 -21.89
C ALA A 720 10.82 -11.17 -21.72
N PRO A 721 11.97 -11.85 -21.81
CA PRO A 721 12.05 -13.29 -21.61
C PRO A 721 11.37 -13.72 -20.32
N GLN A 722 10.42 -14.63 -20.39
CA GLN A 722 9.57 -15.02 -19.25
C GLN A 722 10.37 -15.33 -17.98
N LYS A 723 11.51 -16.04 -18.11
CA LYS A 723 12.34 -16.43 -16.97
C LYS A 723 12.94 -15.21 -16.22
N ALA A 724 13.18 -14.09 -16.91
CA ALA A 724 13.78 -12.89 -16.33
C ALA A 724 12.79 -12.03 -15.53
N PHE A 725 11.48 -12.19 -15.74
CA PHE A 725 10.45 -11.36 -15.13
C PHE A 725 9.32 -12.17 -14.46
N ALA A 726 9.35 -13.49 -14.57
CA ALA A 726 8.42 -14.37 -13.87
C ALA A 726 8.86 -14.55 -12.41
N TYR A 727 8.72 -13.51 -11.58
CA TYR A 727 9.14 -13.56 -10.18
C TYR A 727 8.41 -14.65 -9.42
N GLN A 728 9.18 -15.68 -9.05
CA GLN A 728 8.66 -16.81 -8.27
C GLN A 728 8.31 -16.34 -6.84
N GLY A 729 7.39 -17.04 -6.20
CA GLY A 729 7.17 -16.92 -4.79
C GLY A 729 8.24 -17.65 -3.98
N ARG A 730 8.48 -17.21 -2.75
CA ARG A 730 9.44 -17.86 -1.87
C ARG A 730 9.02 -19.30 -1.55
N GLY A 731 9.98 -20.21 -1.51
CA GLY A 731 9.85 -21.55 -0.93
C GLY A 731 9.58 -21.50 0.57
N THR A 732 9.67 -22.63 1.25
CA THR A 732 9.50 -22.70 2.70
C THR A 732 10.52 -21.82 3.40
N THR A 733 10.06 -20.94 4.29
CA THR A 733 10.91 -20.12 5.14
C THR A 733 10.53 -20.28 6.61
N PHE A 734 11.54 -20.27 7.46
CA PHE A 734 11.40 -20.38 8.92
C PHE A 734 11.76 -19.05 9.56
N SER A 735 10.99 -18.63 10.54
CA SER A 735 11.25 -17.45 11.34
C SER A 735 11.28 -17.80 12.82
N VAL A 736 12.16 -17.15 13.56
CA VAL A 736 12.22 -17.20 15.02
C VAL A 736 12.57 -15.83 15.56
N GLY A 737 11.93 -15.45 16.64
CA GLY A 737 12.18 -14.17 17.30
C GLY A 737 11.97 -14.24 18.79
N TYR A 738 12.46 -13.22 19.50
CA TYR A 738 12.26 -13.03 20.92
C TYR A 738 11.90 -11.58 21.21
N THR A 739 10.89 -11.39 22.03
CA THR A 739 10.44 -10.06 22.47
C THR A 739 10.36 -10.02 23.98
N ILE A 740 10.91 -8.96 24.58
CA ILE A 740 10.89 -8.73 26.03
C ILE A 740 10.45 -7.30 26.32
N ASN A 741 9.60 -7.15 27.35
CA ASN A 741 9.18 -5.87 27.92
C ASN A 741 9.73 -5.78 29.36
N TYR A 742 10.34 -4.64 29.73
CA TYR A 742 10.95 -4.45 31.05
C TYR A 742 11.00 -2.99 31.48
#